data_a1b02cc43ad4281b701a67f08ad17168
#
_entry.id   a1b02cc43ad4281b701a67f08ad17168
#
_cell.length_a   1.000
_cell.length_b   1.000
_cell.length_c   1.000
_cell.angle_alpha   90.00
_cell.angle_beta   90.00
_cell.angle_gamma   90.00
#
_symmetry.space_group_name_H-M   'P 1'
#
loop_
_entity.id
_entity.type
_entity.pdbx_description
1 polymer ?
#
loop_
_entity_poly.entity_id
_entity_poly.type
_entity_poly.pdbx_seq_one_letter_code
_entity_poly.pdbx_strand_id
1 'polypeptide(L)'
;MRPISLVLPLFAALASAQDQPQLPAAAEHPVEFVRDIAPLLEAHCIECHGPAKQRSGYRLDSKSIALSGGDGHAPNIVPGNGAGSPLLRFVGGLDADLVMPPKGPRLTVDEVARLRRWIDDGAVWPDEASVKAVDPLDWWSLRPLQKPALPEPASGQERAANAVDAFVRDRLAQHGFAMAEEADPRTLCRRVFFDLIGLPPSPEQLDAYVADARADKYERLVDELLASPRFGERWARHWLDVVHYGDTHGYDKDQPRPNAWPYRDYVIRACNEDKPYARFVQEQIAGDVLFPGTRDGVEALGFLAAGPWDLIGHEEVSEDKIDGKFARHYDRDDMVGNAIGTFASLTVQCAQCHNHKFDPVTQADYYALQAVFAAVDRTDKPYDIDPAIASRRAELQREARQLAEVATRLEAEVIERGGARLAAIDAALHEAERAAKPTRAPEYGWHSAIESAAAATKWVQVDLGAEVAIERVVMVGAEDDFHDIGAGFGFPVRFRIEASMHADFGGEPAVIAARDAADQPNPGTAPQSFAAHGLRARYVRVTVSRLALRKDDFIAALAELQVFDQVGANRARGAAVTSSDSIEMAPRWGRQNLTDGIYSAITTDAASADALRAEREALLDEVLDEAARRVRAEHAAAATRNAEALAALPPPSRVYAATVHTGSGAFRGTGAQGGQPRPIHLLARGQVTMPGVLMQPAAIAALAPLLPADFALADDAPEGERRAALARWLTDARHPLTWRSIVNRVWQYHFGRGLVDTTNDFGRMGGKPSHPELLDWLAVTFRDDLQGSRKALHRLLVTSATYRQSSARNNPEAQQQDAGNTLWWRANARKLEAEAVRDAVLCVSGTLDLSMGGPGWQDFVVEQPEHSPHYRYDLADPADPATWRRSIYRFVVRSQMQPFLTAFDCADPSMRTDRRNECLSPLQALTLRNNGFVLVQATRFAARVAEEAGPDPTAQVVRAFRLAMGRTPSADDTAALVAYAKQHGMANVCRLLFNLNEFLFID
;
A
#
# COMPACT_ATOMS: atom_id res chain seq x y z
N MET A 1 -37.37 36.37 -54.51
CA MET A 1 -37.34 37.82 -54.33
C MET A 1 -35.91 38.29 -54.41
N ARG A 2 -35.65 39.26 -55.21
CA ARG A 2 -34.44 39.85 -55.81
C ARG A 2 -33.12 39.79 -55.01
N PRO A 3 -31.95 39.54 -55.65
CA PRO A 3 -30.62 39.70 -55.09
C PRO A 3 -30.18 41.19 -55.13
N ILE A 4 -29.48 41.62 -54.13
CA ILE A 4 -28.80 42.91 -54.09
C ILE A 4 -27.31 42.62 -54.33
N SER A 5 -26.79 43.09 -55.41
CA SER A 5 -25.41 43.19 -55.80
C SER A 5 -24.74 44.30 -54.98
N LEU A 6 -23.63 43.97 -54.24
CA LEU A 6 -22.78 45.00 -53.68
C LEU A 6 -21.39 44.94 -54.33
N VAL A 7 -21.01 46.01 -54.93
CA VAL A 7 -19.76 46.32 -55.62
C VAL A 7 -18.68 46.53 -54.57
N LEU A 8 -17.61 45.72 -54.59
CA LEU A 8 -16.37 45.98 -53.84
C LEU A 8 -15.48 46.96 -54.60
N PRO A 9 -14.94 47.98 -53.94
CA PRO A 9 -13.82 48.73 -54.51
C PRO A 9 -12.50 47.97 -54.08
N LEU A 10 -11.68 47.74 -55.09
CA LEU A 10 -10.31 47.20 -55.01
C LEU A 10 -9.42 48.27 -54.33
N PHE A 11 -9.10 48.08 -53.03
CA PHE A 11 -7.97 48.81 -52.40
C PHE A 11 -6.76 47.91 -52.44
N ALA A 12 -5.78 48.29 -53.22
CA ALA A 12 -4.44 47.71 -53.17
C ALA A 12 -3.80 48.07 -51.81
N ALA A 13 -3.80 47.12 -50.88
CA ALA A 13 -3.01 47.22 -49.66
C ALA A 13 -1.55 46.89 -50.01
N LEU A 14 -0.69 47.90 -49.97
CA LEU A 14 0.76 47.70 -49.81
C LEU A 14 0.98 46.90 -48.53
N ALA A 15 1.30 45.62 -48.64
CA ALA A 15 1.79 44.83 -47.54
C ALA A 15 3.17 45.36 -47.17
N SER A 16 3.25 46.14 -46.07
CA SER A 16 4.49 46.36 -45.37
C SER A 16 5.04 45.02 -44.96
N ALA A 17 6.19 44.63 -45.44
CA ALA A 17 6.95 43.50 -44.95
C ALA A 17 7.14 43.74 -43.42
N GLN A 18 6.45 42.94 -42.57
CA GLN A 18 6.77 42.91 -41.18
C GLN A 18 8.19 42.29 -41.08
N ASP A 19 9.14 43.09 -40.63
CA ASP A 19 10.47 42.63 -40.25
C ASP A 19 10.30 41.48 -39.25
N GLN A 20 10.58 40.30 -39.70
CA GLN A 20 10.67 39.15 -38.77
C GLN A 20 11.77 39.46 -37.74
N PRO A 21 11.50 39.29 -36.43
CA PRO A 21 12.50 39.58 -35.43
C PRO A 21 13.75 38.76 -35.73
N GLN A 22 14.88 39.44 -35.87
CA GLN A 22 16.20 38.84 -36.12
C GLN A 22 17.06 38.99 -34.86
N LEU A 23 17.91 37.99 -34.60
CA LEU A 23 18.90 38.11 -33.52
C LEU A 23 19.82 39.33 -33.80
N PRO A 24 20.08 40.16 -32.78
CA PRO A 24 21.05 41.22 -32.90
C PRO A 24 22.43 40.65 -33.27
N ALA A 25 23.25 41.48 -33.91
CA ALA A 25 24.66 41.13 -34.15
C ALA A 25 25.36 40.83 -32.82
N ALA A 26 26.35 39.93 -32.83
CA ALA A 26 27.15 39.68 -31.63
C ALA A 26 27.88 40.94 -31.17
N ALA A 27 28.05 41.15 -29.89
CA ALA A 27 28.80 42.31 -29.36
C ALA A 27 30.22 42.35 -29.93
N GLU A 28 30.68 43.58 -30.28
CA GLU A 28 32.01 43.77 -30.90
C GLU A 28 33.15 43.55 -29.90
N HIS A 29 32.93 43.78 -28.59
CA HIS A 29 33.93 43.63 -27.55
C HIS A 29 33.98 42.20 -27.01
N PRO A 30 35.12 41.74 -26.46
CA PRO A 30 35.24 40.45 -25.81
C PRO A 30 34.34 40.38 -24.59
N VAL A 31 33.61 39.25 -24.45
CA VAL A 31 32.64 39.00 -23.35
C VAL A 31 33.22 37.96 -22.44
N GLU A 32 33.27 38.26 -21.16
CA GLU A 32 33.71 37.35 -20.08
C GLU A 32 32.55 36.88 -19.22
N PHE A 33 32.50 35.60 -18.91
CA PHE A 33 31.38 34.98 -18.19
C PHE A 33 31.10 35.70 -16.84
N VAL A 34 32.11 35.84 -16.00
CA VAL A 34 31.95 36.39 -14.61
C VAL A 34 31.52 37.86 -14.61
N ARG A 35 32.07 38.64 -15.52
CA ARG A 35 31.81 40.08 -15.60
C ARG A 35 30.51 40.43 -16.33
N ASP A 36 30.23 39.75 -17.43
CA ASP A 36 29.22 40.18 -18.41
C ASP A 36 28.00 39.27 -18.49
N ILE A 37 28.19 37.95 -18.24
CA ILE A 37 27.14 36.93 -18.42
C ILE A 37 26.52 36.52 -17.10
N ALA A 38 27.30 36.19 -16.09
CA ALA A 38 26.77 35.76 -14.80
C ALA A 38 25.79 36.75 -14.18
N PRO A 39 26.09 38.09 -14.15
CA PRO A 39 25.12 39.08 -13.66
C PRO A 39 23.84 39.16 -14.50
N LEU A 40 23.94 38.96 -15.81
CA LEU A 40 22.80 38.94 -16.71
C LEU A 40 21.91 37.73 -16.45
N LEU A 41 22.50 36.54 -16.29
CA LEU A 41 21.77 35.32 -15.93
C LEU A 41 21.10 35.47 -14.55
N GLU A 42 21.80 36.04 -13.59
CA GLU A 42 21.27 36.29 -12.27
C GLU A 42 20.05 37.22 -12.29
N ALA A 43 20.13 38.31 -13.03
CA ALA A 43 19.06 39.29 -13.10
C ALA A 43 17.81 38.82 -13.84
N HIS A 44 17.94 37.95 -14.87
CA HIS A 44 16.81 37.62 -15.77
C HIS A 44 16.41 36.15 -15.77
N CYS A 45 17.27 35.24 -15.34
CA CYS A 45 17.08 33.80 -15.56
C CYS A 45 17.00 32.97 -14.28
N ILE A 46 17.86 33.25 -13.28
CA ILE A 46 18.08 32.41 -12.11
C ILE A 46 16.83 32.30 -11.22
N GLU A 47 15.96 33.31 -11.17
CA GLU A 47 14.70 33.21 -10.42
C GLU A 47 13.81 32.03 -10.88
N CYS A 48 13.89 31.66 -12.17
CA CYS A 48 13.11 30.56 -12.74
C CYS A 48 13.96 29.35 -13.13
N HIS A 49 15.24 29.53 -13.41
CA HIS A 49 16.20 28.54 -13.88
C HIS A 49 17.44 28.45 -12.98
N GLY A 50 17.24 28.49 -11.68
CA GLY A 50 18.26 28.44 -10.63
C GLY A 50 17.99 27.31 -9.62
N PRO A 51 18.71 27.32 -8.51
CA PRO A 51 18.61 26.24 -7.51
C PRO A 51 17.24 26.21 -6.80
N ALA A 52 16.56 27.35 -6.65
CA ALA A 52 15.26 27.43 -6.00
C ALA A 52 14.08 27.06 -6.92
N LYS A 53 14.22 27.25 -8.23
CA LYS A 53 13.24 26.86 -9.25
C LYS A 53 13.97 26.35 -10.47
N GLN A 54 13.51 25.20 -11.00
CA GLN A 54 14.11 24.55 -12.18
C GLN A 54 13.01 24.28 -13.22
N ARG A 55 12.47 25.36 -13.81
CA ARG A 55 11.44 25.21 -14.85
C ARG A 55 11.96 24.42 -16.03
N SER A 56 11.19 23.41 -16.46
CA SER A 56 11.57 22.47 -17.51
C SER A 56 12.88 21.73 -17.25
N GLY A 57 13.19 21.41 -15.98
CA GLY A 57 14.43 20.73 -15.62
C GLY A 57 15.72 21.52 -15.95
N TYR A 58 15.61 22.80 -16.32
CA TYR A 58 16.73 23.61 -16.80
C TYR A 58 17.30 24.55 -15.76
N ARG A 59 18.63 24.57 -15.62
CA ARG A 59 19.38 25.45 -14.70
C ARG A 59 20.41 26.23 -15.43
N LEU A 60 20.47 27.54 -15.16
CA LEU A 60 21.43 28.48 -15.71
C LEU A 60 22.45 28.97 -14.67
N ASP A 61 22.43 28.38 -13.48
CA ASP A 61 23.42 28.57 -12.43
C ASP A 61 24.44 27.42 -12.37
N SER A 62 24.26 26.37 -13.17
CA SER A 62 25.14 25.20 -13.26
C SER A 62 25.63 25.01 -14.70
N LYS A 63 26.96 25.06 -14.90
CA LYS A 63 27.61 24.90 -16.21
C LYS A 63 27.14 23.63 -16.95
N SER A 64 27.16 22.49 -16.26
CA SER A 64 26.83 21.21 -16.88
C SER A 64 25.37 21.15 -17.36
N ILE A 65 24.43 21.61 -16.53
CA ILE A 65 22.99 21.61 -16.86
C ILE A 65 22.68 22.69 -17.90
N ALA A 66 23.30 23.88 -17.80
CA ALA A 66 23.11 24.94 -18.78
C ALA A 66 23.52 24.53 -20.18
N LEU A 67 24.61 23.78 -20.30
CA LEU A 67 25.11 23.28 -21.59
C LEU A 67 24.33 22.05 -22.07
N SER A 68 23.96 21.13 -21.17
CA SER A 68 23.21 19.92 -21.56
C SER A 68 21.77 20.21 -21.98
N GLY A 69 21.14 21.25 -21.43
CA GLY A 69 19.75 21.60 -21.68
C GLY A 69 18.78 21.10 -20.62
N GLY A 70 17.47 21.26 -20.87
CA GLY A 70 16.38 20.83 -20.02
C GLY A 70 15.40 19.91 -20.76
N ASP A 71 14.22 19.65 -20.15
CA ASP A 71 13.24 18.68 -20.64
C ASP A 71 12.71 18.95 -22.07
N GLY A 72 12.72 20.21 -22.52
CA GLY A 72 12.17 20.61 -23.83
C GLY A 72 13.22 20.76 -24.93
N HIS A 73 14.44 21.13 -24.56
CA HIS A 73 15.53 21.43 -25.51
C HIS A 73 16.88 21.03 -24.93
N ALA A 74 17.54 20.10 -25.60
CA ALA A 74 18.85 19.60 -25.24
C ALA A 74 19.72 19.41 -26.51
N PRO A 75 20.83 20.13 -26.68
CA PRO A 75 21.33 21.22 -25.84
C PRO A 75 20.57 22.54 -26.01
N ASN A 76 20.50 23.37 -24.96
CA ASN A 76 19.87 24.66 -25.00
C ASN A 76 20.88 25.80 -25.31
N ILE A 77 22.15 25.58 -25.00
CA ILE A 77 23.30 26.38 -25.42
C ILE A 77 24.19 25.49 -26.29
N VAL A 78 24.46 25.93 -27.53
CA VAL A 78 25.38 25.24 -28.46
C VAL A 78 26.66 26.05 -28.55
N PRO A 79 27.75 25.67 -27.84
CA PRO A 79 29.00 26.41 -27.86
C PRO A 79 29.52 26.61 -29.29
N GLY A 80 29.94 27.81 -29.64
CA GLY A 80 30.39 28.20 -30.97
C GLY A 80 29.28 28.49 -32.00
N ASN A 81 28.00 28.38 -31.59
CA ASN A 81 26.85 28.61 -32.47
C ASN A 81 25.69 29.31 -31.75
N GLY A 82 25.81 30.58 -31.55
CA GLY A 82 24.78 31.40 -30.90
C GLY A 82 23.47 31.41 -31.69
N ALA A 83 23.52 31.55 -32.99
CA ALA A 83 22.31 31.59 -33.82
C ALA A 83 21.53 30.24 -33.79
N GLY A 84 22.22 29.12 -33.59
CA GLY A 84 21.64 27.79 -33.46
C GLY A 84 21.26 27.43 -32.01
N SER A 85 21.55 28.26 -31.02
CA SER A 85 21.23 28.00 -29.62
C SER A 85 19.77 28.33 -29.31
N PRO A 86 18.95 27.36 -28.83
CA PRO A 86 17.55 27.62 -28.44
C PRO A 86 17.42 28.76 -27.43
N LEU A 87 18.34 28.88 -26.46
CA LEU A 87 18.33 29.97 -25.50
C LEU A 87 18.23 31.35 -26.16
N LEU A 88 19.06 31.61 -27.18
CA LEU A 88 19.04 32.92 -27.87
C LEU A 88 17.76 33.13 -28.68
N ARG A 89 17.15 32.10 -29.21
CA ARG A 89 15.86 32.22 -29.91
C ARG A 89 14.77 32.68 -28.94
N PHE A 90 14.76 32.10 -27.71
CA PHE A 90 13.75 32.43 -26.70
C PHE A 90 13.95 33.82 -26.10
N VAL A 91 15.17 34.22 -25.75
CA VAL A 91 15.45 35.55 -25.18
C VAL A 91 15.40 36.64 -26.25
N GLY A 92 15.67 36.29 -27.50
CA GLY A 92 15.57 37.22 -28.65
C GLY A 92 14.15 37.34 -29.19
N GLY A 93 13.19 36.57 -28.69
CA GLY A 93 11.78 36.63 -29.12
C GLY A 93 11.55 36.14 -30.55
N LEU A 94 12.41 35.23 -31.07
CA LEU A 94 12.26 34.62 -32.40
C LEU A 94 11.24 33.47 -32.42
N ASP A 95 10.84 33.01 -31.27
CA ASP A 95 9.82 31.98 -31.09
C ASP A 95 8.53 32.65 -30.59
N ALA A 96 7.46 32.56 -31.41
CA ALA A 96 6.20 33.22 -31.09
C ALA A 96 5.49 32.59 -29.86
N ASP A 97 5.70 31.30 -29.65
CA ASP A 97 5.03 30.52 -28.61
C ASP A 97 5.83 30.46 -27.29
N LEU A 98 7.15 30.67 -27.37
CA LEU A 98 8.05 30.57 -26.23
C LEU A 98 9.04 31.72 -26.13
N VAL A 99 8.69 32.76 -25.38
CA VAL A 99 9.55 33.94 -25.13
C VAL A 99 10.04 33.93 -23.68
N MET A 100 11.32 34.17 -23.47
CA MET A 100 11.95 34.28 -22.14
C MET A 100 12.55 35.66 -21.88
N PRO A 101 12.41 36.22 -20.68
CA PRO A 101 11.52 35.76 -19.58
C PRO A 101 10.03 35.87 -19.96
N PRO A 102 9.15 34.97 -19.49
CA PRO A 102 7.72 35.02 -19.79
C PRO A 102 6.98 36.16 -19.03
N LYS A 103 7.60 36.70 -18.00
CA LYS A 103 7.12 37.83 -17.17
C LYS A 103 8.30 38.71 -16.76
N GLY A 104 8.06 39.98 -16.61
CA GLY A 104 9.10 40.96 -16.24
C GLY A 104 9.78 41.63 -17.45
N PRO A 105 10.84 42.43 -17.24
CA PRO A 105 11.55 43.08 -18.32
C PRO A 105 12.29 42.08 -19.19
N ARG A 106 12.13 42.21 -20.51
CA ARG A 106 12.91 41.46 -21.48
C ARG A 106 14.35 41.91 -21.51
N LEU A 107 15.25 41.02 -21.98
CA LEU A 107 16.61 41.39 -22.22
C LEU A 107 16.68 42.48 -23.30
N THR A 108 17.55 43.43 -23.08
CA THR A 108 17.86 44.48 -24.06
C THR A 108 18.61 43.92 -25.27
N VAL A 109 18.62 44.63 -26.35
CA VAL A 109 19.37 44.25 -27.56
C VAL A 109 20.84 44.02 -27.28
N ASP A 110 21.43 44.86 -26.42
CA ASP A 110 22.83 44.77 -25.98
C ASP A 110 23.09 43.51 -25.11
N GLU A 111 22.16 43.16 -24.21
CA GLU A 111 22.27 41.92 -23.40
C GLU A 111 22.17 40.67 -24.26
N VAL A 112 21.25 40.62 -25.23
CA VAL A 112 21.16 39.55 -26.19
C VAL A 112 22.42 39.46 -27.07
N ALA A 113 22.96 40.59 -27.49
CA ALA A 113 24.22 40.66 -28.26
C ALA A 113 25.43 40.15 -27.46
N ARG A 114 25.49 40.44 -26.14
CA ARG A 114 26.54 39.90 -25.24
C ARG A 114 26.37 38.39 -25.05
N LEU A 115 25.18 37.89 -24.82
CA LEU A 115 24.92 36.45 -24.74
C LEU A 115 25.31 35.74 -26.05
N ARG A 116 24.94 36.33 -27.19
CA ARG A 116 25.31 35.80 -28.50
C ARG A 116 26.83 35.72 -28.66
N ARG A 117 27.56 36.80 -28.36
CA ARG A 117 29.02 36.85 -28.46
C ARG A 117 29.66 35.78 -27.57
N TRP A 118 29.19 35.64 -26.32
CA TRP A 118 29.73 34.63 -25.42
C TRP A 118 29.52 33.21 -25.95
N ILE A 119 28.35 32.93 -26.51
CA ILE A 119 28.07 31.60 -27.08
C ILE A 119 28.88 31.35 -28.32
N ASP A 120 28.99 32.34 -29.22
CA ASP A 120 29.77 32.27 -30.46
C ASP A 120 31.26 32.08 -30.16
N ASP A 121 31.79 32.66 -29.09
CA ASP A 121 33.15 32.46 -28.58
C ASP A 121 33.36 31.13 -27.85
N GLY A 122 32.38 30.21 -27.88
CA GLY A 122 32.49 28.87 -27.33
C GLY A 122 31.86 28.69 -25.94
N ALA A 123 31.05 29.64 -25.47
CA ALA A 123 30.37 29.60 -24.16
C ALA A 123 31.35 29.27 -23.01
N VAL A 124 32.52 29.95 -23.02
CA VAL A 124 33.57 29.73 -22.02
C VAL A 124 33.01 30.07 -20.60
N TRP A 125 32.88 29.04 -19.80
CA TRP A 125 32.39 29.14 -18.42
C TRP A 125 33.45 28.60 -17.46
N PRO A 126 34.09 29.43 -16.66
CA PRO A 126 35.12 29.03 -15.70
C PRO A 126 34.54 28.05 -14.65
N ASP A 127 35.24 26.98 -14.34
CA ASP A 127 34.76 26.00 -13.38
C ASP A 127 34.60 26.55 -11.95
N GLU A 128 35.41 27.55 -11.59
CA GLU A 128 35.33 28.25 -10.32
C GLU A 128 34.13 29.23 -10.23
N ALA A 129 33.58 29.63 -11.35
CA ALA A 129 32.44 30.54 -11.44
C ALA A 129 31.08 29.82 -11.36
N SER A 130 31.08 28.50 -11.22
CA SER A 130 29.86 27.77 -10.90
C SER A 130 29.38 28.27 -9.54
N VAL A 131 28.14 28.76 -9.49
CA VAL A 131 27.46 29.08 -8.22
C VAL A 131 27.71 27.90 -7.28
N LYS A 132 28.16 28.19 -6.03
CA LYS A 132 28.43 27.17 -5.02
C LYS A 132 27.42 26.07 -5.14
N ALA A 133 27.84 24.85 -5.47
CA ALA A 133 26.96 23.71 -5.46
C ALA A 133 26.25 23.73 -4.11
N VAL A 134 24.93 23.86 -4.10
CA VAL A 134 24.19 23.88 -2.85
C VAL A 134 24.50 22.54 -2.21
N ASP A 135 25.19 22.56 -1.08
CA ASP A 135 25.48 21.37 -0.32
C ASP A 135 24.14 20.65 -0.10
N PRO A 136 23.94 19.42 -0.62
CA PRO A 136 22.69 18.70 -0.45
C PRO A 136 22.35 18.54 1.02
N LEU A 137 23.36 18.55 1.91
CA LEU A 137 23.19 18.47 3.35
C LEU A 137 22.95 19.84 4.02
N ASP A 138 22.93 20.95 3.25
CA ASP A 138 22.63 22.28 3.83
C ASP A 138 21.13 22.47 4.09
N TRP A 139 20.56 21.52 4.81
CA TRP A 139 19.23 21.60 5.42
C TRP A 139 19.29 20.94 6.80
N TRP A 140 18.61 21.53 7.78
CA TRP A 140 18.73 21.14 9.20
C TRP A 140 18.57 19.64 9.42
N SER A 141 17.62 18.97 8.73
CA SER A 141 17.30 17.56 8.93
C SER A 141 18.32 16.60 8.29
N LEU A 142 19.04 17.06 7.27
CA LEU A 142 20.03 16.26 6.52
C LEU A 142 21.43 16.38 7.09
N ARG A 143 21.67 17.33 8.01
CA ARG A 143 22.97 17.51 8.68
C ARG A 143 23.26 16.33 9.59
N PRO A 144 24.54 15.97 9.75
CA PRO A 144 24.96 14.94 10.70
C PRO A 144 24.40 15.17 12.09
N LEU A 145 23.99 14.09 12.77
CA LEU A 145 23.57 14.16 14.16
C LEU A 145 24.76 14.51 15.07
N GLN A 146 24.58 15.50 15.88
CA GLN A 146 25.54 15.89 16.91
C GLN A 146 24.82 15.97 18.25
N LYS A 147 25.45 15.54 19.34
CA LYS A 147 24.91 15.69 20.69
C LYS A 147 25.33 17.04 21.26
N PRO A 148 24.42 18.02 21.33
CA PRO A 148 24.75 19.30 21.92
C PRO A 148 25.08 19.18 23.44
N ALA A 149 25.92 20.05 23.96
CA ALA A 149 26.10 20.20 25.40
C ALA A 149 24.80 20.70 26.04
N LEU A 150 24.55 20.33 27.28
CA LEU A 150 23.43 20.88 28.04
C LEU A 150 23.66 22.41 28.27
N PRO A 151 22.63 23.22 28.06
CA PRO A 151 22.74 24.67 28.39
C PRO A 151 23.10 24.89 29.86
N GLU A 152 23.97 25.83 30.09
CA GLU A 152 24.30 26.26 31.46
C GLU A 152 23.12 27.06 32.04
N PRO A 153 22.77 26.84 33.32
CA PRO A 153 21.71 27.60 33.95
C PRO A 153 22.01 29.10 33.96
N ALA A 154 20.99 29.92 33.76
CA ALA A 154 21.15 31.37 33.89
C ALA A 154 21.63 31.73 35.32
N SER A 155 22.37 32.86 35.45
CA SER A 155 22.95 33.30 36.75
C SER A 155 21.88 33.33 37.85
N GLY A 156 22.09 32.57 38.93
CA GLY A 156 21.17 32.47 40.06
C GLY A 156 20.09 31.41 39.95
N GLN A 157 20.05 30.61 38.88
CA GLN A 157 19.13 29.49 38.72
C GLN A 157 19.80 28.16 39.07
N GLU A 158 19.06 27.25 39.70
CA GLU A 158 19.51 25.88 39.91
C GLU A 158 19.56 25.12 38.56
N ARG A 159 20.52 24.21 38.45
CA ARG A 159 20.63 23.31 37.30
C ARG A 159 19.36 22.44 37.19
N ALA A 160 18.79 22.38 35.99
CA ALA A 160 17.64 21.53 35.76
C ALA A 160 17.99 20.04 36.03
N ALA A 161 17.11 19.35 36.75
CA ALA A 161 17.27 17.92 37.04
C ALA A 161 17.11 17.05 35.79
N ASN A 162 16.28 17.48 34.85
CA ASN A 162 16.03 16.78 33.57
C ASN A 162 16.64 17.59 32.41
N ALA A 163 17.33 16.93 31.52
CA ALA A 163 17.98 17.57 30.38
C ALA A 163 16.97 18.26 29.42
N VAL A 164 15.77 17.75 29.25
CA VAL A 164 14.70 18.39 28.48
C VAL A 164 14.43 19.80 29.00
N ASP A 165 14.35 19.93 30.34
CA ASP A 165 14.06 21.20 31.00
C ASP A 165 15.19 22.20 30.83
N ALA A 166 16.45 21.76 30.73
CA ALA A 166 17.58 22.63 30.49
C ALA A 166 17.43 23.37 29.15
N PHE A 167 17.13 22.65 28.09
CA PHE A 167 16.93 23.24 26.75
C PHE A 167 15.70 24.14 26.69
N VAL A 168 14.58 23.70 27.28
CA VAL A 168 13.32 24.46 27.24
C VAL A 168 13.48 25.75 28.07
N ARG A 169 14.07 25.69 29.26
CA ARG A 169 14.32 26.88 30.10
C ARG A 169 15.27 27.88 29.43
N ASP A 170 16.34 27.41 28.82
CA ASP A 170 17.27 28.26 28.07
C ASP A 170 16.53 28.99 26.93
N ARG A 171 15.73 28.27 26.16
CA ARG A 171 14.95 28.86 25.08
C ARG A 171 13.91 29.85 25.56
N LEU A 172 13.24 29.59 26.68
CA LEU A 172 12.30 30.50 27.30
C LEU A 172 13.00 31.76 27.83
N ALA A 173 14.17 31.60 28.46
CA ALA A 173 14.96 32.73 28.97
C ALA A 173 15.41 33.70 27.88
N GLN A 174 15.77 33.18 26.68
CA GLN A 174 16.07 33.97 25.49
C GLN A 174 14.90 34.88 25.07
N HIS A 175 13.65 34.52 25.43
CA HIS A 175 12.45 35.29 25.11
C HIS A 175 11.87 36.02 26.34
N GLY A 176 12.53 35.94 27.46
CA GLY A 176 12.08 36.59 28.72
C GLY A 176 10.94 35.85 29.41
N PHE A 177 10.70 34.60 29.08
CA PHE A 177 9.61 33.79 29.66
C PHE A 177 10.12 32.80 30.70
N ALA A 178 9.24 32.40 31.59
CA ALA A 178 9.44 31.29 32.52
C ALA A 178 8.44 30.15 32.21
N MET A 179 8.76 28.96 32.66
CA MET A 179 7.84 27.83 32.66
C MET A 179 6.67 28.10 33.61
N ALA A 180 5.48 27.56 33.21
CA ALA A 180 4.34 27.56 34.12
C ALA A 180 4.60 26.67 35.37
N GLU A 181 3.82 26.91 36.42
CA GLU A 181 3.86 26.08 37.62
C GLU A 181 3.44 24.62 37.30
N GLU A 182 3.79 23.68 38.16
CA GLU A 182 3.37 22.30 38.03
C GLU A 182 1.85 22.18 38.11
N ALA A 183 1.27 21.31 37.31
CA ALA A 183 -0.15 20.98 37.35
C ALA A 183 -0.50 20.36 38.73
N ASP A 184 -1.76 20.53 39.17
CA ASP A 184 -2.20 19.86 40.37
C ASP A 184 -2.10 18.33 40.25
N PRO A 185 -1.92 17.61 41.36
CA PRO A 185 -1.68 16.18 41.36
C PRO A 185 -2.75 15.34 40.66
N ARG A 186 -4.02 15.73 40.73
CA ARG A 186 -5.13 14.99 40.08
C ARG A 186 -5.04 15.14 38.55
N THR A 187 -4.86 16.35 38.08
CA THR A 187 -4.68 16.66 36.65
C THR A 187 -3.47 15.91 36.11
N LEU A 188 -2.34 15.96 36.81
CA LEU A 188 -1.10 15.30 36.38
C LEU A 188 -1.26 13.75 36.32
N CYS A 189 -1.87 13.17 37.34
CA CYS A 189 -2.17 11.74 37.37
C CYS A 189 -3.08 11.34 36.20
N ARG A 190 -4.19 12.07 35.96
CA ARG A 190 -5.11 11.81 34.86
C ARG A 190 -4.39 11.94 33.50
N ARG A 191 -3.56 12.97 33.31
CA ARG A 191 -2.77 13.20 32.08
C ARG A 191 -1.89 11.99 31.77
N VAL A 192 -1.08 11.55 32.73
CA VAL A 192 -0.10 10.48 32.50
C VAL A 192 -0.77 9.12 32.28
N PHE A 193 -1.93 8.86 32.90
CA PHE A 193 -2.74 7.66 32.64
C PHE A 193 -3.21 7.61 31.18
N PHE A 194 -3.82 8.68 30.66
CA PHE A 194 -4.27 8.71 29.28
C PHE A 194 -3.10 8.67 28.29
N ASP A 195 -2.00 9.33 28.58
CA ASP A 195 -0.84 9.35 27.69
C ASP A 195 -0.14 8.01 27.60
N LEU A 196 0.07 7.33 28.72
CA LEU A 196 0.82 6.08 28.73
C LEU A 196 -0.02 4.84 28.46
N ILE A 197 -1.28 4.81 28.95
CA ILE A 197 -2.12 3.61 28.81
C ILE A 197 -3.47 3.84 28.10
N GLY A 198 -3.84 5.09 27.82
CA GLY A 198 -5.06 5.44 27.09
C GLY A 198 -6.37 5.19 27.85
N LEU A 199 -6.32 5.10 29.18
CA LEU A 199 -7.47 4.87 30.08
C LEU A 199 -7.43 5.84 31.25
N PRO A 200 -8.58 6.21 31.82
CA PRO A 200 -8.62 7.02 33.03
C PRO A 200 -8.15 6.23 34.25
N PRO A 201 -7.56 6.87 35.27
CA PRO A 201 -7.35 6.26 36.58
C PRO A 201 -8.70 6.00 37.28
N SER A 202 -8.81 4.96 38.12
CA SER A 202 -9.94 4.83 38.99
C SER A 202 -9.92 5.91 40.10
N PRO A 203 -11.06 6.27 40.71
CA PRO A 203 -11.08 7.18 41.84
C PRO A 203 -10.16 6.76 42.99
N GLU A 204 -10.03 5.45 43.21
CA GLU A 204 -9.21 4.85 44.26
C GLU A 204 -7.71 5.00 43.97
N GLN A 205 -7.30 4.78 42.70
CA GLN A 205 -5.93 5.00 42.25
C GLN A 205 -5.54 6.46 42.36
N LEU A 206 -6.43 7.34 41.94
CA LEU A 206 -6.20 8.77 41.99
C LEU A 206 -6.08 9.30 43.42
N ASP A 207 -6.98 8.85 44.34
CA ASP A 207 -6.92 9.24 45.78
C ASP A 207 -5.67 8.67 46.45
N ALA A 208 -5.27 7.44 46.10
CA ALA A 208 -4.02 6.84 46.60
C ALA A 208 -2.79 7.63 46.12
N TYR A 209 -2.74 8.05 44.87
CA TYR A 209 -1.67 8.90 44.36
C TYR A 209 -1.60 10.27 45.04
N VAL A 210 -2.74 10.91 45.24
CA VAL A 210 -2.81 12.23 45.89
C VAL A 210 -2.36 12.13 47.35
N ALA A 211 -2.78 11.08 48.06
CA ALA A 211 -2.43 10.83 49.43
C ALA A 211 -0.99 10.39 49.67
N ASP A 212 -0.30 9.95 48.64
CA ASP A 212 1.08 9.48 48.73
C ASP A 212 2.02 10.64 49.05
N ALA A 213 2.72 10.57 50.19
CA ALA A 213 3.63 11.61 50.66
C ALA A 213 5.07 11.45 50.17
N ARG A 214 5.39 10.40 49.39
CA ARG A 214 6.74 10.12 48.90
C ARG A 214 7.12 11.17 47.86
N ALA A 215 8.38 11.60 47.91
CA ALA A 215 8.90 12.58 46.96
C ALA A 215 8.96 12.03 45.50
N ASP A 216 9.17 10.71 45.36
CA ASP A 216 9.27 10.00 44.10
C ASP A 216 7.96 9.37 43.61
N LYS A 217 6.82 9.78 44.17
CA LYS A 217 5.50 9.20 43.87
C LYS A 217 5.13 9.26 42.38
N TYR A 218 5.52 10.35 41.70
CA TYR A 218 5.21 10.54 40.31
C TYR A 218 6.05 9.61 39.40
N GLU A 219 7.35 9.53 39.66
CA GLU A 219 8.24 8.64 38.95
C GLU A 219 7.83 7.17 39.11
N ARG A 220 7.39 6.76 40.31
CA ARG A 220 6.82 5.41 40.58
C ARG A 220 5.56 5.16 39.79
N LEU A 221 4.66 6.13 39.72
CA LEU A 221 3.45 6.03 38.91
C LEU A 221 3.80 5.86 37.43
N VAL A 222 4.74 6.63 36.92
CA VAL A 222 5.21 6.51 35.53
C VAL A 222 5.79 5.13 35.28
N ASP A 223 6.63 4.60 36.18
CA ASP A 223 7.26 3.30 36.05
C ASP A 223 6.20 2.16 36.08
N GLU A 224 5.17 2.29 36.92
CA GLU A 224 4.02 1.35 36.97
C GLU A 224 3.24 1.37 35.64
N LEU A 225 2.93 2.53 35.08
CA LEU A 225 2.18 2.65 33.84
C LEU A 225 3.00 2.16 32.64
N LEU A 226 4.31 2.40 32.60
CA LEU A 226 5.21 1.87 31.57
C LEU A 226 5.36 0.35 31.64
N ALA A 227 5.20 -0.25 32.82
CA ALA A 227 5.20 -1.71 33.01
C ALA A 227 3.84 -2.34 32.65
N SER A 228 2.78 -1.55 32.60
CA SER A 228 1.44 -2.04 32.26
C SER A 228 1.37 -2.57 30.83
N PRO A 229 0.70 -3.72 30.57
CA PRO A 229 0.47 -4.20 29.20
C PRO A 229 -0.40 -3.25 28.37
N ARG A 230 -1.13 -2.32 29.01
CA ARG A 230 -1.94 -1.29 28.35
C ARG A 230 -1.10 -0.23 27.67
N PHE A 231 0.18 -0.08 28.05
CA PHE A 231 1.13 0.79 27.39
C PHE A 231 1.28 0.41 25.89
N GLY A 232 1.49 -0.87 25.60
CA GLY A 232 1.58 -1.33 24.23
C GLY A 232 0.32 -1.09 23.41
N GLU A 233 -0.87 -1.29 24.00
CA GLU A 233 -2.14 -1.00 23.32
C GLU A 233 -2.28 0.48 22.95
N ARG A 234 -1.90 1.38 23.86
CA ARG A 234 -1.94 2.83 23.63
C ARG A 234 -0.97 3.25 22.53
N TRP A 235 0.28 2.83 22.63
CA TRP A 235 1.34 3.28 21.72
C TRP A 235 1.33 2.58 20.38
N ALA A 236 0.80 1.37 20.30
CA ALA A 236 0.52 0.72 19.02
C ALA A 236 -0.53 1.49 18.21
N ARG A 237 -1.55 2.10 18.86
CA ARG A 237 -2.56 2.89 18.12
C ARG A 237 -1.92 4.01 17.31
N HIS A 238 -1.02 4.77 17.93
CA HIS A 238 -0.29 5.83 17.23
C HIS A 238 0.53 5.31 16.05
N TRP A 239 1.19 4.16 16.25
CA TRP A 239 1.97 3.54 15.18
C TRP A 239 1.10 3.08 14.01
N LEU A 240 -0.04 2.48 14.28
CA LEU A 240 -0.97 1.98 13.26
C LEU A 240 -1.58 3.11 12.41
N ASP A 241 -1.71 4.33 12.94
CA ASP A 241 -2.10 5.51 12.16
C ASP A 241 -1.01 5.93 11.16
N VAL A 242 0.25 5.96 11.61
CA VAL A 242 1.39 6.35 10.77
C VAL A 242 1.59 5.38 9.61
N VAL A 243 1.29 4.09 9.81
CA VAL A 243 1.45 3.03 8.80
C VAL A 243 0.15 2.70 8.05
N HIS A 244 -0.89 3.51 8.22
CA HIS A 244 -2.23 3.38 7.59
C HIS A 244 -2.79 1.95 7.63
N TYR A 245 -2.75 1.32 8.80
CA TYR A 245 -3.24 -0.04 9.01
C TYR A 245 -4.75 -0.16 8.80
N GLY A 246 -5.17 -1.25 8.13
CA GLY A 246 -6.57 -1.63 7.98
C GLY A 246 -6.73 -3.13 7.78
N ASP A 247 -7.89 -3.65 8.19
CA ASP A 247 -8.24 -5.07 8.10
C ASP A 247 -9.00 -5.41 6.80
N THR A 248 -9.03 -4.47 5.83
CA THR A 248 -9.61 -4.65 4.50
C THR A 248 -8.68 -4.13 3.42
N HIS A 249 -8.94 -4.49 2.15
CA HIS A 249 -8.08 -4.10 1.03
C HIS A 249 -8.20 -2.63 0.65
N GLY A 250 -9.37 -2.04 0.77
CA GLY A 250 -9.68 -0.75 0.16
C GLY A 250 -9.99 -0.88 -1.33
N TYR A 251 -9.97 0.23 -2.06
CA TYR A 251 -10.36 0.32 -3.47
C TYR A 251 -11.78 -0.19 -3.73
N ASP A 252 -12.08 -0.58 -4.98
CA ASP A 252 -13.44 -0.95 -5.41
C ASP A 252 -13.94 -2.26 -4.80
N LYS A 253 -13.05 -3.24 -4.60
CA LYS A 253 -13.37 -4.50 -3.92
C LYS A 253 -12.71 -4.54 -2.55
N ASP A 254 -13.32 -3.90 -1.57
CA ASP A 254 -12.80 -3.79 -0.21
C ASP A 254 -12.99 -5.08 0.61
N GLN A 255 -12.41 -6.17 0.13
CA GLN A 255 -12.49 -7.47 0.78
C GLN A 255 -11.75 -7.49 2.13
N PRO A 256 -12.24 -8.28 3.12
CA PRO A 256 -11.55 -8.48 4.39
C PRO A 256 -10.15 -9.08 4.24
N ARG A 257 -9.24 -8.69 5.14
CA ARG A 257 -7.92 -9.28 5.37
C ARG A 257 -7.94 -10.02 6.73
N PRO A 258 -8.41 -11.25 6.78
CA PRO A 258 -8.65 -11.93 8.06
C PRO A 258 -7.38 -12.17 8.86
N ASN A 259 -6.21 -12.09 8.24
CA ASN A 259 -4.90 -12.28 8.83
C ASN A 259 -4.06 -10.99 8.94
N ALA A 260 -4.68 -9.80 8.94
CA ALA A 260 -3.97 -8.53 9.18
C ALA A 260 -3.63 -8.34 10.66
N TRP A 261 -4.47 -8.79 11.58
CA TRP A 261 -4.36 -8.57 13.03
C TRP A 261 -3.04 -9.05 13.68
N PRO A 262 -2.31 -10.07 13.21
CA PRO A 262 -1.04 -10.46 13.84
C PRO A 262 0.01 -9.34 13.80
N TYR A 263 0.02 -8.51 12.75
CA TYR A 263 0.88 -7.33 12.70
C TYR A 263 0.53 -6.30 13.79
N ARG A 264 -0.76 -6.02 14.02
CA ARG A 264 -1.19 -5.17 15.14
C ARG A 264 -0.69 -5.72 16.47
N ASP A 265 -0.86 -7.01 16.70
CA ASP A 265 -0.44 -7.67 17.94
C ASP A 265 1.09 -7.67 18.10
N TYR A 266 1.84 -7.81 16.98
CA TYR A 266 3.29 -7.61 16.98
C TYR A 266 3.67 -6.21 17.47
N VAL A 267 3.01 -5.15 16.95
CA VAL A 267 3.32 -3.77 17.36
C VAL A 267 3.04 -3.57 18.84
N ILE A 268 1.91 -4.08 19.36
CA ILE A 268 1.56 -4.04 20.79
C ILE A 268 2.65 -4.74 21.63
N ARG A 269 3.02 -5.93 21.23
CA ARG A 269 4.05 -6.75 21.92
C ARG A 269 5.40 -6.05 21.90
N ALA A 270 5.82 -5.53 20.75
CA ALA A 270 7.09 -4.81 20.59
C ALA A 270 7.17 -3.55 21.46
N CYS A 271 6.05 -2.84 21.67
CA CYS A 271 5.96 -1.73 22.61
C CYS A 271 6.09 -2.21 24.06
N ASN A 272 5.38 -3.27 24.44
CA ASN A 272 5.38 -3.79 25.80
C ASN A 272 6.73 -4.39 26.23
N GLU A 273 7.40 -5.08 25.31
CA GLU A 273 8.72 -5.67 25.52
C GLU A 273 9.87 -4.65 25.41
N ASP A 274 9.55 -3.40 25.12
CA ASP A 274 10.51 -2.32 24.92
C ASP A 274 11.58 -2.68 23.87
N LYS A 275 11.14 -3.26 22.76
CA LYS A 275 12.04 -3.70 21.69
C LYS A 275 12.90 -2.54 21.19
N PRO A 276 14.25 -2.68 21.12
CA PRO A 276 15.13 -1.64 20.60
C PRO A 276 14.67 -1.13 19.24
N TYR A 277 14.62 0.19 19.07
CA TYR A 277 14.00 0.81 17.90
C TYR A 277 14.65 0.38 16.58
N ALA A 278 15.98 0.25 16.52
CA ALA A 278 16.66 -0.25 15.32
C ALA A 278 16.14 -1.64 14.91
N ARG A 279 15.99 -2.55 15.88
CA ARG A 279 15.44 -3.89 15.63
C ARG A 279 13.98 -3.83 15.20
N PHE A 280 13.18 -2.97 15.81
CA PHE A 280 11.77 -2.76 15.42
C PHE A 280 11.64 -2.29 13.97
N VAL A 281 12.52 -1.40 13.50
CA VAL A 281 12.58 -0.98 12.08
C VAL A 281 13.02 -2.13 11.18
N GLN A 282 14.09 -2.83 11.55
CA GLN A 282 14.64 -3.93 10.76
C GLN A 282 13.64 -5.08 10.59
N GLU A 283 12.92 -5.45 11.65
CA GLU A 283 11.90 -6.50 11.58
C GLU A 283 10.77 -6.11 10.61
N GLN A 284 10.34 -4.86 10.57
CA GLN A 284 9.26 -4.41 9.70
C GLN A 284 9.63 -4.32 8.22
N ILE A 285 10.90 -4.15 7.90
CA ILE A 285 11.37 -4.07 6.51
C ILE A 285 11.88 -5.44 6.00
N ALA A 286 12.59 -6.18 6.82
CA ALA A 286 13.29 -7.40 6.40
C ALA A 286 13.40 -8.45 7.54
N GLY A 287 12.37 -8.55 8.39
CA GLY A 287 12.42 -9.38 9.58
C GLY A 287 12.62 -10.87 9.30
N ASP A 288 12.01 -11.38 8.25
CA ASP A 288 12.14 -12.78 7.82
C ASP A 288 13.57 -13.15 7.36
N VAL A 289 14.34 -12.16 6.93
CA VAL A 289 15.71 -12.34 6.44
C VAL A 289 16.75 -12.05 7.52
N LEU A 290 16.54 -10.96 8.28
CA LEU A 290 17.47 -10.54 9.34
C LEU A 290 17.31 -11.37 10.63
N PHE A 291 16.10 -11.88 10.88
CA PHE A 291 15.75 -12.66 12.08
C PHE A 291 14.96 -13.92 11.70
N PRO A 292 15.54 -14.79 10.86
CA PRO A 292 14.84 -15.95 10.32
C PRO A 292 14.33 -16.89 11.39
N GLY A 293 13.15 -17.49 11.17
CA GLY A 293 12.56 -18.46 12.09
C GLY A 293 11.96 -17.86 13.36
N THR A 294 11.94 -16.51 13.50
CA THR A 294 11.28 -15.84 14.61
C THR A 294 9.85 -15.42 14.23
N ARG A 295 8.92 -15.54 15.17
CA ARG A 295 7.56 -15.06 15.04
C ARG A 295 7.54 -13.58 14.64
N ASP A 296 8.28 -12.74 15.38
CA ASP A 296 8.33 -11.29 15.18
C ASP A 296 8.92 -10.91 13.83
N GLY A 297 9.92 -11.65 13.35
CA GLY A 297 10.50 -11.42 12.03
C GLY A 297 9.53 -11.64 10.87
N VAL A 298 8.46 -12.42 11.07
CA VAL A 298 7.43 -12.65 10.06
C VAL A 298 6.23 -11.71 10.26
N GLU A 299 5.69 -11.63 11.49
CA GLU A 299 4.51 -10.77 11.77
C GLU A 299 4.78 -9.30 11.47
N ALA A 300 6.01 -8.83 11.70
CA ALA A 300 6.44 -7.45 11.44
C ALA A 300 6.34 -7.03 9.97
N LEU A 301 6.43 -7.97 9.02
CA LEU A 301 6.31 -7.68 7.57
C LEU A 301 4.91 -7.23 7.16
N GLY A 302 3.92 -7.34 8.04
CA GLY A 302 2.63 -6.68 7.87
C GLY A 302 2.74 -5.16 7.70
N PHE A 303 3.84 -4.54 8.13
CA PHE A 303 4.16 -3.13 7.87
C PHE A 303 4.14 -2.77 6.38
N LEU A 304 4.82 -3.55 5.54
CA LEU A 304 4.88 -3.32 4.09
C LEU A 304 3.56 -3.66 3.38
N ALA A 305 2.70 -4.46 4.03
CA ALA A 305 1.39 -4.83 3.53
C ALA A 305 0.25 -4.03 4.18
N ALA A 306 0.56 -3.09 5.09
CA ALA A 306 -0.44 -2.38 5.89
C ALA A 306 -1.36 -1.49 5.04
N GLY A 307 -0.86 -0.89 3.98
CA GLY A 307 -1.59 0.04 3.12
C GLY A 307 -2.71 -0.58 2.27
N PRO A 308 -3.50 0.24 1.58
CA PRO A 308 -4.53 -0.22 0.66
C PRO A 308 -3.92 -1.03 -0.50
N TRP A 309 -4.71 -1.93 -1.08
CA TRP A 309 -4.27 -2.79 -2.18
C TRP A 309 -5.42 -3.02 -3.17
N ASP A 310 -5.16 -2.76 -4.44
CA ASP A 310 -6.13 -2.91 -5.51
C ASP A 310 -6.30 -4.39 -5.89
N LEU A 311 -7.30 -5.05 -5.31
CA LEU A 311 -7.61 -6.47 -5.57
C LEU A 311 -7.89 -6.71 -7.06
N ILE A 312 -8.72 -5.87 -7.68
CA ILE A 312 -9.09 -6.02 -9.10
C ILE A 312 -7.87 -5.85 -9.99
N GLY A 313 -7.10 -4.79 -9.77
CA GLY A 313 -5.89 -4.50 -10.54
C GLY A 313 -4.82 -5.57 -10.43
N HIS A 314 -4.84 -6.38 -9.37
CA HIS A 314 -3.88 -7.47 -9.16
C HIS A 314 -4.42 -8.83 -9.58
N GLU A 315 -5.62 -9.23 -9.19
CA GLU A 315 -6.14 -10.58 -9.41
C GLU A 315 -6.91 -10.75 -10.71
N GLU A 316 -7.53 -9.68 -11.23
CA GLU A 316 -8.36 -9.75 -12.43
C GLU A 316 -7.69 -9.12 -13.66
N VAL A 317 -6.64 -8.32 -13.48
CA VAL A 317 -5.93 -7.63 -14.56
C VAL A 317 -4.48 -8.09 -14.68
N SER A 318 -4.12 -8.65 -15.85
CA SER A 318 -2.75 -9.09 -16.14
C SER A 318 -1.75 -7.91 -16.10
N GLU A 319 -0.52 -8.18 -15.64
CA GLU A 319 0.60 -7.22 -15.67
C GLU A 319 0.95 -6.72 -17.07
N ASP A 320 0.58 -7.43 -18.12
CA ASP A 320 0.83 -7.01 -19.51
C ASP A 320 -0.06 -5.84 -19.92
N LYS A 321 -1.21 -5.66 -19.25
CA LYS A 321 -2.14 -4.55 -19.49
C LYS A 321 -1.69 -3.29 -18.75
N ILE A 322 -2.10 -2.14 -19.26
CA ILE A 322 -1.74 -0.83 -18.67
C ILE A 322 -2.21 -0.73 -17.21
N ASP A 323 -3.45 -1.08 -16.92
CA ASP A 323 -4.02 -0.99 -15.58
C ASP A 323 -3.30 -1.93 -14.59
N GLY A 324 -2.94 -3.14 -15.04
CA GLY A 324 -2.11 -4.04 -14.25
C GLY A 324 -0.72 -3.47 -13.93
N LYS A 325 -0.09 -2.78 -14.89
CA LYS A 325 1.18 -2.08 -14.65
C LYS A 325 1.03 -0.96 -13.64
N PHE A 326 -0.06 -0.19 -13.70
CA PHE A 326 -0.37 0.85 -12.70
C PHE A 326 -0.57 0.24 -11.31
N ALA A 327 -1.36 -0.81 -11.18
CA ALA A 327 -1.60 -1.47 -9.89
C ALA A 327 -0.28 -1.89 -9.22
N ARG A 328 0.63 -2.57 -9.94
CA ARG A 328 1.94 -2.98 -9.42
C ARG A 328 2.85 -1.79 -9.13
N HIS A 329 2.76 -0.72 -9.91
CA HIS A 329 3.54 0.48 -9.68
C HIS A 329 3.10 1.18 -8.39
N TYR A 330 1.79 1.36 -8.18
CA TYR A 330 1.24 2.00 -6.98
C TYR A 330 1.45 1.15 -5.72
N ASP A 331 1.42 -0.17 -5.84
CA ASP A 331 1.74 -1.06 -4.72
C ASP A 331 3.17 -0.85 -4.20
N ARG A 332 4.15 -0.74 -5.11
CA ARG A 332 5.54 -0.42 -4.75
C ARG A 332 5.71 1.03 -4.29
N ASP A 333 4.97 1.98 -4.88
CA ASP A 333 4.96 3.37 -4.43
C ASP A 333 4.51 3.49 -2.97
N ASP A 334 3.45 2.74 -2.61
CA ASP A 334 2.98 2.69 -1.24
C ASP A 334 4.03 2.12 -0.28
N MET A 335 4.70 1.02 -0.64
CA MET A 335 5.78 0.44 0.17
C MET A 335 6.94 1.42 0.37
N VAL A 336 7.38 2.11 -0.68
CA VAL A 336 8.44 3.15 -0.61
C VAL A 336 8.00 4.31 0.26
N GLY A 337 6.80 4.83 -0.01
CA GLY A 337 6.25 5.96 0.74
C GLY A 337 6.04 5.61 2.22
N ASN A 338 5.59 4.39 2.52
CA ASN A 338 5.43 3.93 3.89
C ASN A 338 6.79 3.79 4.60
N ALA A 339 7.78 3.14 3.97
CA ALA A 339 9.09 2.94 4.57
C ALA A 339 9.82 4.27 4.83
N ILE A 340 9.96 5.12 3.82
CA ILE A 340 10.72 6.37 3.94
C ILE A 340 9.94 7.42 4.74
N GLY A 341 8.64 7.58 4.51
CA GLY A 341 7.80 8.53 5.24
C GLY A 341 7.69 8.21 6.72
N THR A 342 7.53 6.93 7.09
CA THR A 342 7.39 6.51 8.48
C THR A 342 8.70 6.60 9.24
N PHE A 343 9.80 6.09 8.68
CA PHE A 343 11.06 6.00 9.42
C PHE A 343 11.95 7.23 9.27
N ALA A 344 11.92 7.89 8.12
CA ALA A 344 12.78 9.04 7.86
C ALA A 344 12.04 10.39 7.82
N SER A 345 10.71 10.42 7.95
CA SER A 345 9.91 11.64 7.82
C SER A 345 10.26 12.44 6.55
N LEU A 346 10.41 11.78 5.42
CA LEU A 346 10.76 12.40 4.15
C LEU A 346 9.74 11.99 3.07
N THR A 347 9.25 12.98 2.32
CA THR A 347 8.32 12.76 1.21
C THR A 347 9.11 12.53 -0.07
N VAL A 348 9.11 11.32 -0.61
CA VAL A 348 9.86 10.97 -1.83
C VAL A 348 8.99 10.76 -3.06
N GLN A 349 7.68 10.65 -2.89
CA GLN A 349 6.74 10.30 -3.95
C GLN A 349 6.61 11.39 -5.03
N CYS A 350 6.91 12.66 -4.69
CA CYS A 350 7.02 13.73 -5.70
C CYS A 350 8.09 13.44 -6.76
N ALA A 351 9.09 12.62 -6.42
CA ALA A 351 10.16 12.24 -7.34
C ALA A 351 9.76 11.15 -8.36
N GLN A 352 8.53 10.65 -8.31
CA GLN A 352 7.99 9.71 -9.30
C GLN A 352 8.04 10.26 -10.75
N CYS A 353 7.70 11.54 -10.93
CA CYS A 353 7.55 12.14 -12.27
C CYS A 353 8.74 13.00 -12.71
N HIS A 354 9.47 13.57 -11.77
CA HIS A 354 10.62 14.46 -11.96
C HIS A 354 11.44 14.52 -10.67
N ASN A 355 12.67 15.01 -10.70
CA ASN A 355 13.43 15.22 -9.47
C ASN A 355 12.62 16.03 -8.47
N HIS A 356 12.69 15.69 -7.17
CA HIS A 356 11.93 16.40 -6.14
C HIS A 356 12.23 17.92 -6.24
N LYS A 357 11.18 18.74 -6.16
CA LYS A 357 11.30 20.16 -6.48
C LYS A 357 12.18 20.93 -5.50
N PHE A 358 12.19 20.54 -4.24
CA PHE A 358 12.86 21.26 -3.16
C PHE A 358 13.94 20.43 -2.49
N ASP A 359 13.66 19.16 -2.25
CA ASP A 359 14.55 18.24 -1.56
C ASP A 359 15.54 17.58 -2.52
N PRO A 360 16.74 17.25 -2.05
CA PRO A 360 17.74 16.63 -2.90
C PRO A 360 17.46 15.13 -3.13
N VAL A 361 16.26 14.81 -3.59
CA VAL A 361 15.80 13.48 -3.97
C VAL A 361 15.57 13.46 -5.46
N THR A 362 16.33 12.67 -6.18
CA THR A 362 16.21 12.55 -7.63
C THR A 362 15.13 11.55 -8.03
N GLN A 363 14.67 11.62 -9.26
CA GLN A 363 13.80 10.60 -9.84
C GLN A 363 14.51 9.23 -9.84
N ALA A 364 15.81 9.20 -10.06
CA ALA A 364 16.61 7.98 -9.99
C ALA A 364 16.59 7.36 -8.57
N ASP A 365 16.73 8.18 -7.51
CA ASP A 365 16.61 7.69 -6.12
C ASP A 365 15.26 7.03 -5.85
N TYR A 366 14.17 7.64 -6.33
CA TYR A 366 12.83 7.09 -6.15
C TYR A 366 12.68 5.72 -6.81
N TYR A 367 13.12 5.53 -8.07
CA TYR A 367 13.04 4.23 -8.73
C TYR A 367 14.06 3.23 -8.19
N ALA A 368 15.19 3.66 -7.68
CA ALA A 368 16.13 2.81 -6.96
C ALA A 368 15.51 2.27 -5.64
N LEU A 369 14.75 3.10 -4.92
CA LEU A 369 13.96 2.65 -3.76
C LEU A 369 12.84 1.69 -4.17
N GLN A 370 12.15 1.91 -5.31
CA GLN A 370 11.19 0.93 -5.83
C GLN A 370 11.84 -0.41 -6.20
N ALA A 371 13.10 -0.39 -6.68
CA ALA A 371 13.83 -1.61 -6.99
C ALA A 371 14.17 -2.46 -5.75
N VAL A 372 14.14 -1.88 -4.55
CA VAL A 372 14.24 -2.65 -3.31
C VAL A 372 13.07 -3.62 -3.16
N PHE A 373 11.86 -3.19 -3.53
CA PHE A 373 10.62 -3.95 -3.39
C PHE A 373 10.18 -4.65 -4.69
N ALA A 374 11.08 -4.80 -5.66
CA ALA A 374 10.77 -5.29 -7.01
C ALA A 374 10.19 -6.71 -7.05
N ALA A 375 10.50 -7.56 -6.07
CA ALA A 375 9.96 -8.91 -5.97
C ALA A 375 8.91 -9.08 -4.86
N VAL A 376 8.61 -8.02 -4.12
CA VAL A 376 7.66 -8.07 -3.01
C VAL A 376 6.24 -8.03 -3.53
N ASP A 377 5.44 -8.97 -3.07
CA ASP A 377 4.00 -9.04 -3.25
C ASP A 377 3.33 -9.06 -1.86
N ARG A 378 2.00 -8.89 -1.81
CA ARG A 378 1.23 -8.89 -0.54
C ARG A 378 0.29 -10.09 -0.52
N THR A 379 0.42 -10.93 0.51
CA THR A 379 -0.47 -12.08 0.71
C THR A 379 -0.37 -12.63 2.13
N ASP A 380 -1.14 -13.65 2.42
CA ASP A 380 -1.09 -14.40 3.69
C ASP A 380 0.18 -15.27 3.77
N LYS A 381 1.16 -14.83 4.55
CA LYS A 381 2.41 -15.56 4.79
C LYS A 381 2.25 -16.53 5.96
N PRO A 382 2.52 -17.82 5.77
CA PRO A 382 2.48 -18.79 6.87
C PRO A 382 3.71 -18.66 7.78
N TYR A 383 3.51 -18.90 9.09
CA TYR A 383 4.59 -18.94 10.09
C TYR A 383 4.18 -19.79 11.29
N ASP A 384 5.16 -20.26 12.04
CA ASP A 384 4.93 -20.96 13.30
C ASP A 384 5.20 -20.01 14.48
N ILE A 385 4.27 -20.01 15.44
CA ILE A 385 4.42 -19.19 16.67
C ILE A 385 5.50 -19.75 17.58
N ASP A 386 5.59 -21.09 17.67
CA ASP A 386 6.60 -21.80 18.47
C ASP A 386 7.91 -21.94 17.66
N PRO A 387 9.02 -21.38 18.12
CA PRO A 387 10.32 -21.50 17.45
C PRO A 387 10.80 -22.94 17.25
N ALA A 388 10.41 -23.88 18.12
CA ALA A 388 10.79 -25.29 17.98
C ALA A 388 10.05 -25.93 16.80
N ILE A 389 8.75 -25.62 16.63
CA ILE A 389 7.96 -26.08 15.49
C ILE A 389 8.49 -25.42 14.21
N ALA A 390 8.77 -24.13 14.23
CA ALA A 390 9.36 -23.40 13.09
C ALA A 390 10.66 -24.04 12.61
N SER A 391 11.56 -24.34 13.55
CA SER A 391 12.84 -25.00 13.27
C SER A 391 12.64 -26.39 12.68
N ARG A 392 11.74 -27.19 13.27
CA ARG A 392 11.44 -28.55 12.78
C ARG A 392 10.80 -28.55 11.39
N ARG A 393 9.87 -27.64 11.14
CA ARG A 393 9.25 -27.46 9.81
C ARG A 393 10.29 -27.07 8.77
N ALA A 394 11.16 -26.11 9.09
CA ALA A 394 12.22 -25.68 8.19
C ALA A 394 13.23 -26.80 7.88
N GLU A 395 13.54 -27.66 8.86
CA GLU A 395 14.38 -28.85 8.67
C GLU A 395 13.72 -29.84 7.70
N LEU A 396 12.47 -30.22 7.96
CA LEU A 396 11.71 -31.14 7.11
C LEU A 396 11.52 -30.58 5.69
N GLN A 397 11.30 -29.29 5.53
CA GLN A 397 11.22 -28.65 4.22
C GLN A 397 12.56 -28.63 3.47
N ARG A 398 13.70 -28.50 4.17
CA ARG A 398 15.02 -28.65 3.54
C ARG A 398 15.24 -30.10 3.09
N GLU A 399 14.91 -31.06 3.93
CA GLU A 399 14.96 -32.47 3.58
C GLU A 399 14.06 -32.80 2.38
N ALA A 400 12.83 -32.26 2.34
CA ALA A 400 11.93 -32.42 1.20
C ALA A 400 12.55 -31.89 -0.11
N ARG A 401 13.20 -30.73 -0.08
CA ARG A 401 13.89 -30.20 -1.28
C ARG A 401 15.05 -31.11 -1.72
N GLN A 402 15.87 -31.61 -0.79
CA GLN A 402 16.94 -32.54 -1.12
C GLN A 402 16.40 -33.83 -1.72
N LEU A 403 15.29 -34.35 -1.16
CA LEU A 403 14.61 -35.52 -1.70
C LEU A 403 14.08 -35.24 -3.09
N ALA A 404 13.50 -34.06 -3.36
CA ALA A 404 13.01 -33.69 -4.70
C ALA A 404 14.16 -33.60 -5.75
N GLU A 405 15.32 -33.10 -5.36
CA GLU A 405 16.50 -33.07 -6.23
C GLU A 405 17.00 -34.51 -6.55
N VAL A 406 16.96 -35.39 -5.57
CA VAL A 406 17.31 -36.83 -5.78
C VAL A 406 16.25 -37.47 -6.66
N ALA A 407 14.94 -37.22 -6.45
CA ALA A 407 13.87 -37.73 -7.31
C ALA A 407 14.07 -37.33 -8.77
N THR A 408 14.43 -36.07 -9.03
CA THR A 408 14.67 -35.59 -10.40
C THR A 408 15.81 -36.35 -11.08
N ARG A 409 16.89 -36.67 -10.34
CA ARG A 409 18.01 -37.46 -10.88
C ARG A 409 17.62 -38.91 -11.12
N LEU A 410 16.89 -39.53 -10.21
CA LEU A 410 16.40 -40.90 -10.36
C LEU A 410 15.44 -41.02 -11.54
N GLU A 411 14.56 -40.04 -11.74
CA GLU A 411 13.64 -40.01 -12.88
C GLU A 411 14.37 -39.81 -14.21
N ALA A 412 15.40 -38.97 -14.27
CA ALA A 412 16.26 -38.86 -15.45
C ALA A 412 16.91 -40.21 -15.83
N GLU A 413 17.39 -40.99 -14.87
CA GLU A 413 17.92 -42.33 -15.08
C GLU A 413 16.83 -43.32 -15.58
N VAL A 414 15.63 -43.22 -15.01
CA VAL A 414 14.46 -43.98 -15.44
C VAL A 414 14.09 -43.68 -16.89
N ILE A 415 14.05 -42.41 -17.29
CA ILE A 415 13.74 -41.98 -18.67
C ILE A 415 14.82 -42.52 -19.64
N GLU A 416 16.09 -42.44 -19.28
CA GLU A 416 17.19 -42.94 -20.11
C GLU A 416 17.06 -44.46 -20.35
N ARG A 417 16.81 -45.24 -19.31
CA ARG A 417 16.71 -46.70 -19.39
C ARG A 417 15.42 -47.17 -20.02
N GLY A 418 14.30 -46.48 -19.81
CA GLY A 418 12.98 -46.81 -20.34
C GLY A 418 12.79 -46.47 -21.82
N GLY A 419 13.55 -45.48 -22.31
CA GLY A 419 13.57 -45.10 -23.72
C GLY A 419 12.23 -44.74 -24.31
N ALA A 420 12.03 -45.06 -25.59
CA ALA A 420 10.82 -44.71 -26.33
C ALA A 420 9.53 -45.43 -25.81
N ARG A 421 9.65 -46.62 -25.21
CA ARG A 421 8.49 -47.32 -24.61
C ARG A 421 7.95 -46.57 -23.39
N LEU A 422 8.84 -46.13 -22.51
CA LEU A 422 8.46 -45.35 -21.32
C LEU A 422 7.86 -44.00 -21.73
N ALA A 423 8.48 -43.31 -22.68
CA ALA A 423 7.98 -42.02 -23.17
C ALA A 423 6.55 -42.13 -23.74
N ALA A 424 6.22 -43.26 -24.41
CA ALA A 424 4.86 -43.46 -24.93
C ALA A 424 3.86 -43.70 -23.80
N ILE A 425 4.22 -44.49 -22.77
CA ILE A 425 3.35 -44.75 -21.61
C ILE A 425 3.17 -43.46 -20.80
N ASP A 426 4.26 -42.69 -20.54
CA ASP A 426 4.20 -41.44 -19.79
C ASP A 426 3.35 -40.37 -20.51
N ALA A 427 3.43 -40.30 -21.86
CA ALA A 427 2.57 -39.42 -22.64
C ALA A 427 1.08 -39.83 -22.56
N ALA A 428 0.79 -41.14 -22.62
CA ALA A 428 -0.57 -41.62 -22.46
C ALA A 428 -1.11 -41.40 -21.04
N LEU A 429 -0.28 -41.61 -20.02
CA LEU A 429 -0.61 -41.39 -18.62
C LEU A 429 -0.88 -39.93 -18.36
N HIS A 430 -0.01 -39.04 -18.84
CA HIS A 430 -0.19 -37.59 -18.70
C HIS A 430 -1.49 -37.12 -19.34
N GLU A 431 -1.83 -37.67 -20.49
CA GLU A 431 -3.11 -37.36 -21.18
C GLU A 431 -4.30 -37.86 -20.39
N ALA A 432 -4.25 -39.10 -19.84
CA ALA A 432 -5.30 -39.65 -19.00
C ALA A 432 -5.46 -38.84 -17.69
N GLU A 433 -4.39 -38.46 -17.04
CA GLU A 433 -4.41 -37.65 -15.83
C GLU A 433 -4.89 -36.21 -16.08
N ARG A 434 -4.56 -35.62 -17.22
CA ARG A 434 -5.07 -34.32 -17.65
C ARG A 434 -6.58 -34.36 -17.90
N ALA A 435 -7.07 -35.42 -18.53
CA ALA A 435 -8.50 -35.64 -18.73
C ALA A 435 -9.24 -35.84 -17.40
N ALA A 436 -8.60 -36.53 -16.43
CA ALA A 436 -9.17 -36.76 -15.09
C ALA A 436 -9.22 -35.50 -14.18
N LYS A 437 -8.36 -34.51 -14.44
CA LYS A 437 -8.32 -33.24 -13.69
C LYS A 437 -8.25 -32.05 -14.66
N PRO A 438 -9.33 -31.78 -15.40
CA PRO A 438 -9.34 -30.66 -16.34
C PRO A 438 -9.11 -29.34 -15.61
N THR A 439 -8.32 -28.42 -16.22
CA THR A 439 -8.03 -27.10 -15.68
C THR A 439 -9.20 -26.12 -15.80
N ARG A 440 -10.24 -26.48 -16.55
CA ARG A 440 -11.51 -25.78 -16.69
C ARG A 440 -12.71 -26.72 -16.49
N ALA A 441 -13.88 -26.15 -16.25
CA ALA A 441 -15.10 -26.92 -16.17
C ALA A 441 -15.42 -27.57 -17.54
N PRO A 442 -15.81 -28.86 -17.60
CA PRO A 442 -16.01 -29.56 -18.86
C PRO A 442 -17.18 -29.00 -19.71
N GLU A 443 -18.06 -28.26 -19.12
CA GLU A 443 -19.20 -27.59 -19.73
C GLU A 443 -18.87 -26.32 -20.50
N TYR A 444 -17.70 -25.69 -20.29
CA TYR A 444 -17.26 -24.47 -20.96
C TYR A 444 -16.51 -24.79 -22.26
N GLY A 445 -16.64 -23.87 -23.27
CA GLY A 445 -16.02 -24.04 -24.57
C GLY A 445 -15.82 -22.71 -25.28
N TRP A 446 -16.30 -22.61 -26.52
CA TRP A 446 -16.38 -21.35 -27.25
C TRP A 446 -17.67 -20.60 -26.93
N HIS A 447 -17.62 -19.28 -26.79
CA HIS A 447 -18.73 -18.36 -26.58
C HIS A 447 -18.56 -17.15 -27.52
N SER A 448 -19.58 -16.85 -28.35
CA SER A 448 -19.57 -15.69 -29.22
C SER A 448 -19.59 -14.37 -28.44
N ALA A 449 -19.32 -13.25 -29.10
CA ALA A 449 -19.72 -11.96 -28.54
C ALA A 449 -21.25 -11.89 -28.33
N ILE A 450 -21.65 -11.08 -27.34
CA ILE A 450 -23.06 -10.88 -26.98
C ILE A 450 -23.70 -9.93 -27.98
N GLU A 451 -24.93 -10.25 -28.43
CA GLU A 451 -25.67 -9.49 -29.42
C GLU A 451 -27.00 -9.02 -28.85
N SER A 452 -27.47 -7.88 -29.32
CA SER A 452 -28.80 -7.34 -28.98
C SER A 452 -29.95 -7.94 -29.80
N ALA A 453 -29.66 -8.75 -30.84
CA ALA A 453 -30.65 -9.32 -31.75
C ALA A 453 -30.39 -10.80 -32.02
N ALA A 454 -31.42 -11.65 -31.89
CA ALA A 454 -31.33 -13.08 -32.13
C ALA A 454 -30.93 -13.44 -33.56
N ALA A 455 -31.22 -12.58 -34.55
CA ALA A 455 -30.95 -12.82 -35.98
C ALA A 455 -29.50 -12.46 -36.40
N ALA A 456 -28.63 -12.04 -35.46
CA ALA A 456 -27.21 -11.84 -35.77
C ALA A 456 -26.57 -13.18 -36.18
N THR A 457 -25.79 -13.12 -37.29
CA THR A 457 -25.10 -14.34 -37.78
C THR A 457 -23.74 -14.46 -37.12
N LYS A 458 -23.47 -15.60 -36.51
CA LYS A 458 -22.17 -15.98 -35.96
C LYS A 458 -21.67 -17.25 -36.62
N TRP A 459 -20.36 -17.44 -36.63
CA TRP A 459 -19.78 -18.70 -37.07
C TRP A 459 -18.53 -19.05 -36.27
N VAL A 460 -18.28 -20.34 -36.15
CA VAL A 460 -17.06 -20.90 -35.62
C VAL A 460 -16.57 -22.02 -36.54
N GLN A 461 -15.24 -22.11 -36.75
CA GLN A 461 -14.63 -22.95 -37.75
C GLN A 461 -13.42 -23.68 -37.22
N VAL A 462 -13.27 -24.95 -37.54
CA VAL A 462 -12.10 -25.78 -37.24
C VAL A 462 -11.31 -26.04 -38.50
N ASP A 463 -9.98 -25.85 -38.46
CA ASP A 463 -9.02 -26.28 -39.49
C ASP A 463 -8.44 -27.63 -39.12
N LEU A 464 -8.78 -28.67 -39.84
CA LEU A 464 -8.28 -30.03 -39.61
C LEU A 464 -6.80 -30.22 -40.00
N GLY A 465 -6.14 -29.16 -40.50
CA GLY A 465 -4.75 -29.17 -40.91
C GLY A 465 -4.49 -29.81 -42.28
N ALA A 466 -5.29 -30.75 -42.68
CA ALA A 466 -5.23 -31.45 -43.96
C ALA A 466 -6.63 -31.87 -44.46
N GLU A 467 -6.72 -32.32 -45.71
CA GLU A 467 -7.95 -32.93 -46.25
C GLU A 467 -8.28 -34.24 -45.51
N VAL A 468 -9.47 -34.33 -44.96
CA VAL A 468 -9.97 -35.49 -44.20
C VAL A 468 -11.25 -36.00 -44.83
N ALA A 469 -11.44 -37.34 -44.93
CA ALA A 469 -12.71 -37.98 -45.26
C ALA A 469 -13.56 -38.02 -43.98
N ILE A 470 -14.48 -37.08 -43.84
CA ILE A 470 -15.30 -36.84 -42.64
C ILE A 470 -16.47 -37.82 -42.64
N GLU A 471 -16.60 -38.66 -41.63
CA GLU A 471 -17.72 -39.57 -41.46
C GLU A 471 -18.88 -38.94 -40.71
N ARG A 472 -18.59 -38.16 -39.66
CA ARG A 472 -19.59 -37.42 -38.87
C ARG A 472 -18.98 -36.24 -38.14
N VAL A 473 -19.82 -35.24 -37.83
CA VAL A 473 -19.52 -34.10 -36.97
C VAL A 473 -20.39 -34.19 -35.73
N VAL A 474 -19.81 -33.86 -34.55
CA VAL A 474 -20.53 -33.86 -33.29
C VAL A 474 -20.40 -32.49 -32.64
N MET A 475 -21.54 -31.93 -32.26
CA MET A 475 -21.63 -30.69 -31.45
C MET A 475 -22.04 -31.04 -30.04
N VAL A 476 -21.38 -30.49 -29.05
CA VAL A 476 -21.73 -30.62 -27.62
C VAL A 476 -22.08 -29.24 -27.05
N GLY A 477 -23.23 -29.17 -26.38
CA GLY A 477 -23.71 -27.93 -25.76
C GLY A 477 -22.91 -27.57 -24.51
N ALA A 478 -22.75 -26.28 -24.27
CA ALA A 478 -22.14 -25.73 -23.07
C ALA A 478 -23.13 -25.79 -21.88
N GLU A 479 -22.65 -25.61 -20.66
CA GLU A 479 -23.47 -25.49 -19.46
C GLU A 479 -22.96 -24.29 -18.63
N ASP A 480 -23.86 -23.41 -18.24
CA ASP A 480 -23.56 -22.26 -17.37
C ASP A 480 -24.83 -21.86 -16.61
N ASP A 481 -24.73 -21.74 -15.31
CA ASP A 481 -25.84 -21.36 -14.41
C ASP A 481 -26.23 -19.87 -14.51
N PHE A 482 -25.64 -19.12 -15.41
CA PHE A 482 -25.97 -17.71 -15.60
C PHE A 482 -27.47 -17.54 -15.90
N HIS A 483 -28.17 -16.81 -15.04
CA HIS A 483 -29.63 -16.63 -15.07
C HIS A 483 -30.43 -17.94 -15.12
N ASP A 484 -29.97 -18.96 -14.40
CA ASP A 484 -30.63 -20.27 -14.29
C ASP A 484 -30.81 -21.03 -15.64
N ILE A 485 -29.95 -20.75 -16.65
CA ILE A 485 -30.05 -21.41 -17.97
C ILE A 485 -29.54 -22.83 -17.89
N GLY A 486 -28.41 -23.09 -17.24
CA GLY A 486 -27.88 -24.45 -17.09
C GLY A 486 -27.42 -25.12 -18.38
N ALA A 487 -27.74 -26.41 -18.52
CA ALA A 487 -27.30 -27.26 -19.64
C ALA A 487 -27.83 -26.78 -21.01
N GLY A 488 -26.92 -26.70 -21.98
CA GLY A 488 -27.20 -26.18 -23.33
C GLY A 488 -27.14 -24.65 -23.39
N PHE A 489 -26.46 -24.03 -22.43
CA PHE A 489 -26.20 -22.58 -22.42
C PHE A 489 -25.70 -22.10 -23.79
N GLY A 490 -26.42 -21.17 -24.40
CA GLY A 490 -26.07 -20.61 -25.69
C GLY A 490 -26.10 -21.58 -26.90
N PHE A 491 -26.70 -22.78 -26.79
CA PHE A 491 -26.75 -23.70 -27.91
C PHE A 491 -27.49 -23.09 -29.12
N PRO A 492 -26.91 -23.18 -30.35
CA PRO A 492 -27.47 -22.52 -31.53
C PRO A 492 -28.93 -22.91 -31.83
N VAL A 493 -29.82 -21.92 -31.91
CA VAL A 493 -31.26 -22.14 -32.17
C VAL A 493 -31.51 -22.47 -33.63
N ARG A 494 -30.80 -21.80 -34.55
CA ARG A 494 -30.77 -22.18 -35.98
C ARG A 494 -29.36 -22.16 -36.47
N PHE A 495 -28.95 -23.21 -37.19
CA PHE A 495 -27.55 -23.31 -37.62
C PHE A 495 -27.41 -24.17 -38.88
N ARG A 496 -26.25 -24.08 -39.49
CA ARG A 496 -25.80 -24.91 -40.58
C ARG A 496 -24.37 -25.41 -40.31
N ILE A 497 -24.12 -26.66 -40.59
CA ILE A 497 -22.79 -27.27 -40.55
C ILE A 497 -22.34 -27.46 -41.99
N GLU A 498 -21.22 -26.84 -42.32
CA GLU A 498 -20.67 -26.83 -43.67
C GLU A 498 -19.21 -27.31 -43.68
N ALA A 499 -18.77 -27.86 -44.77
CA ALA A 499 -17.37 -28.29 -44.94
C ALA A 499 -16.81 -27.74 -46.25
N SER A 500 -15.52 -27.34 -46.23
CA SER A 500 -14.85 -26.77 -47.41
C SER A 500 -13.37 -27.17 -47.46
N MET A 501 -12.79 -27.11 -48.67
CA MET A 501 -11.36 -27.19 -48.86
C MET A 501 -10.67 -25.81 -48.63
N HIS A 502 -11.46 -24.75 -48.64
CA HIS A 502 -10.99 -23.36 -48.56
C HIS A 502 -11.38 -22.70 -47.23
N ALA A 503 -10.44 -22.01 -46.58
CA ALA A 503 -10.65 -21.36 -45.29
C ALA A 503 -11.69 -20.24 -45.29
N ASP A 504 -11.85 -19.58 -46.42
CA ASP A 504 -12.85 -18.50 -46.62
C ASP A 504 -14.25 -19.03 -46.96
N PHE A 505 -14.44 -20.36 -47.16
CA PHE A 505 -15.65 -20.97 -47.63
C PHE A 505 -16.13 -20.41 -48.98
N GLY A 506 -15.21 -19.87 -49.78
CA GLY A 506 -15.47 -19.47 -51.16
C GLY A 506 -15.88 -20.62 -52.04
N GLY A 507 -16.78 -20.37 -52.99
CA GLY A 507 -17.37 -21.41 -53.84
C GLY A 507 -18.65 -21.99 -53.24
N GLU A 508 -18.97 -23.25 -53.56
CA GLU A 508 -20.12 -23.96 -53.02
C GLU A 508 -19.64 -24.93 -51.90
N PRO A 509 -19.70 -24.54 -50.62
CA PRO A 509 -19.35 -25.43 -49.51
C PRO A 509 -20.34 -26.59 -49.42
N ALA A 510 -19.84 -27.77 -49.09
CA ALA A 510 -20.68 -28.93 -48.91
C ALA A 510 -21.42 -28.84 -47.56
N VAL A 511 -22.74 -29.00 -47.59
CA VAL A 511 -23.61 -28.92 -46.42
C VAL A 511 -23.71 -30.31 -45.77
N ILE A 512 -23.20 -30.43 -44.51
CA ILE A 512 -23.32 -31.63 -43.68
C ILE A 512 -24.70 -31.66 -43.02
N ALA A 513 -25.13 -30.53 -42.47
CA ALA A 513 -26.45 -30.42 -41.85
C ALA A 513 -27.01 -29.01 -42.02
N ALA A 514 -28.29 -28.89 -42.40
CA ALA A 514 -29.04 -27.63 -42.42
C ALA A 514 -30.12 -27.69 -41.32
N ARG A 515 -30.04 -26.80 -40.36
CA ARG A 515 -30.98 -26.63 -39.24
C ARG A 515 -31.37 -25.13 -39.09
N ASP A 516 -31.49 -24.48 -40.24
CA ASP A 516 -31.77 -23.05 -40.37
C ASP A 516 -33.22 -22.70 -40.70
N ALA A 517 -34.04 -23.70 -41.14
CA ALA A 517 -35.43 -23.49 -41.48
C ALA A 517 -36.37 -23.39 -40.26
N ALA A 518 -36.06 -24.05 -39.17
CA ALA A 518 -36.87 -24.09 -37.96
C ALA A 518 -36.00 -24.08 -36.69
N ASP A 519 -36.55 -23.54 -35.60
CA ASP A 519 -35.89 -23.50 -34.30
C ASP A 519 -35.65 -24.91 -33.78
N GLN A 520 -34.40 -25.18 -33.36
CA GLN A 520 -34.03 -26.46 -32.80
C GLN A 520 -34.21 -26.41 -31.28
N PRO A 521 -34.70 -27.51 -30.65
CA PRO A 521 -34.77 -27.60 -29.20
C PRO A 521 -33.35 -27.63 -28.60
N ASN A 522 -33.21 -27.06 -27.39
CA ASN A 522 -31.95 -27.13 -26.64
C ASN A 522 -31.66 -28.60 -26.23
N PRO A 523 -30.53 -29.20 -26.68
CA PRO A 523 -30.22 -30.61 -26.38
C PRO A 523 -29.56 -30.76 -24.98
N GLY A 524 -29.37 -29.69 -24.22
CA GLY A 524 -28.55 -29.69 -23.03
C GLY A 524 -27.07 -29.95 -23.40
N THR A 525 -26.37 -30.75 -22.60
CA THR A 525 -24.98 -31.17 -22.84
C THR A 525 -24.88 -32.45 -23.65
N ALA A 526 -26.00 -33.00 -24.12
CA ALA A 526 -26.00 -34.25 -24.89
C ALA A 526 -25.37 -34.06 -26.29
N PRO A 527 -24.38 -34.91 -26.72
CA PRO A 527 -23.73 -34.78 -28.01
C PRO A 527 -24.71 -34.92 -29.18
N GLN A 528 -24.70 -33.98 -30.09
CA GLN A 528 -25.51 -33.98 -31.30
C GLN A 528 -24.66 -34.41 -32.49
N SER A 529 -24.95 -35.57 -33.08
CA SER A 529 -24.20 -36.20 -34.18
C SER A 529 -24.85 -35.99 -35.54
N PHE A 530 -24.04 -35.57 -36.54
CA PHE A 530 -24.45 -35.31 -37.92
C PHE A 530 -23.57 -36.09 -38.88
N ALA A 531 -24.19 -36.99 -39.66
CA ALA A 531 -23.45 -37.83 -40.63
C ALA A 531 -22.96 -37.01 -41.82
N ALA A 532 -21.70 -37.22 -42.20
CA ALA A 532 -21.06 -36.57 -43.36
C ALA A 532 -20.68 -37.59 -44.48
N HIS A 533 -20.86 -38.89 -44.21
CA HIS A 533 -20.74 -39.96 -45.19
C HIS A 533 -19.44 -39.96 -46.04
N GLY A 534 -18.30 -39.72 -45.41
CA GLY A 534 -17.01 -39.72 -46.07
C GLY A 534 -16.72 -38.47 -46.90
N LEU A 535 -17.44 -37.37 -46.67
CA LEU A 535 -17.22 -36.08 -47.31
C LEU A 535 -15.77 -35.61 -47.10
N ARG A 536 -15.09 -35.21 -48.16
CA ARG A 536 -13.69 -34.77 -48.09
C ARG A 536 -13.60 -33.28 -47.94
N ALA A 537 -12.97 -32.83 -46.86
CA ALA A 537 -12.78 -31.42 -46.57
C ALA A 537 -11.62 -31.20 -45.60
N ARG A 538 -11.11 -29.96 -45.53
CA ARG A 538 -10.13 -29.52 -44.55
C ARG A 538 -10.76 -28.65 -43.45
N TYR A 539 -11.78 -27.87 -43.76
CA TYR A 539 -12.42 -26.94 -42.83
C TYR A 539 -13.85 -27.39 -42.58
N VAL A 540 -14.25 -27.32 -41.29
CA VAL A 540 -15.62 -27.52 -40.85
C VAL A 540 -16.09 -26.27 -40.11
N ARG A 541 -17.23 -25.71 -40.55
CA ARG A 541 -17.80 -24.47 -40.00
C ARG A 541 -19.21 -24.73 -39.49
N VAL A 542 -19.49 -24.22 -38.31
CA VAL A 542 -20.85 -24.08 -37.80
C VAL A 542 -21.27 -22.63 -37.99
N THR A 543 -22.23 -22.37 -38.86
CA THR A 543 -22.80 -21.04 -39.10
C THR A 543 -24.12 -20.94 -38.35
N VAL A 544 -24.26 -20.04 -37.41
CA VAL A 544 -25.44 -19.83 -36.56
C VAL A 544 -26.23 -18.66 -37.14
N SER A 545 -27.45 -18.90 -37.57
CA SER A 545 -28.36 -17.88 -38.14
C SER A 545 -29.42 -17.40 -37.14
N ARG A 546 -29.57 -18.07 -36.00
CA ARG A 546 -30.37 -17.64 -34.87
C ARG A 546 -29.70 -18.02 -33.57
N LEU A 547 -29.38 -16.98 -32.75
CA LEU A 547 -28.71 -17.08 -31.48
C LEU A 547 -29.68 -17.52 -30.37
N ALA A 548 -29.17 -18.10 -29.30
CA ALA A 548 -29.94 -18.43 -28.11
C ALA A 548 -30.11 -17.18 -27.21
N LEU A 549 -31.27 -17.10 -26.56
CA LEU A 549 -31.54 -16.06 -25.55
C LEU A 549 -30.71 -16.36 -24.30
N ARG A 550 -30.01 -15.34 -23.77
CA ARG A 550 -29.23 -15.41 -22.52
C ARG A 550 -29.94 -14.73 -21.34
N LYS A 551 -30.32 -13.51 -21.48
CA LYS A 551 -31.18 -12.72 -20.56
C LYS A 551 -32.09 -11.83 -21.40
N ASP A 552 -31.65 -10.64 -21.69
CA ASP A 552 -32.27 -9.68 -22.61
C ASP A 552 -31.42 -9.52 -23.89
N ASP A 553 -30.47 -10.42 -24.10
CA ASP A 553 -29.49 -10.46 -25.17
C ASP A 553 -29.30 -11.89 -25.69
N PHE A 554 -28.47 -12.04 -26.74
CA PHE A 554 -28.37 -13.28 -27.48
C PHE A 554 -26.92 -13.69 -27.72
N ILE A 555 -26.66 -15.01 -27.66
CA ILE A 555 -25.34 -15.62 -27.81
C ILE A 555 -25.37 -16.92 -28.57
N ALA A 556 -24.19 -17.37 -29.00
CA ALA A 556 -23.93 -18.77 -29.37
C ALA A 556 -22.78 -19.31 -28.53
N ALA A 557 -22.95 -20.51 -27.96
CA ALA A 557 -21.89 -21.19 -27.23
C ALA A 557 -21.93 -22.71 -27.47
N LEU A 558 -20.75 -23.34 -27.47
CA LEU A 558 -20.58 -24.78 -27.61
C LEU A 558 -19.42 -25.23 -26.73
N ALA A 559 -19.59 -26.31 -26.00
CA ALA A 559 -18.52 -26.90 -25.20
C ALA A 559 -17.46 -27.55 -26.08
N GLU A 560 -17.86 -28.31 -27.10
CA GLU A 560 -16.95 -29.04 -27.96
C GLU A 560 -17.51 -29.21 -29.40
N LEU A 561 -16.61 -29.19 -30.37
CA LEU A 561 -16.89 -29.56 -31.77
C LEU A 561 -15.92 -30.65 -32.20
N GLN A 562 -16.47 -31.86 -32.53
CA GLN A 562 -15.68 -33.02 -32.92
C GLN A 562 -15.91 -33.35 -34.38
N VAL A 563 -14.89 -33.83 -35.09
CA VAL A 563 -14.93 -34.22 -36.47
C VAL A 563 -14.27 -35.59 -36.61
N PHE A 564 -15.10 -36.62 -36.81
CA PHE A 564 -14.65 -38.01 -36.91
C PHE A 564 -14.42 -38.42 -38.34
N ASP A 565 -13.30 -39.07 -38.59
CA ASP A 565 -13.00 -39.73 -39.87
C ASP A 565 -13.63 -41.13 -39.97
N GLN A 566 -13.38 -41.80 -41.09
CA GLN A 566 -13.93 -43.16 -41.38
C GLN A 566 -13.38 -44.24 -40.44
N VAL A 567 -12.24 -44.02 -39.78
CA VAL A 567 -11.68 -44.96 -38.79
C VAL A 567 -12.07 -44.62 -37.35
N GLY A 568 -12.89 -43.59 -37.16
CA GLY A 568 -13.42 -43.17 -35.87
C GLY A 568 -12.50 -42.24 -35.05
N ALA A 569 -11.43 -41.72 -35.64
CA ALA A 569 -10.52 -40.75 -34.97
C ALA A 569 -11.11 -39.33 -35.04
N ASN A 570 -11.13 -38.61 -33.88
CA ASN A 570 -11.52 -37.22 -33.85
C ASN A 570 -10.36 -36.33 -34.37
N ARG A 571 -10.51 -35.82 -35.59
CA ARG A 571 -9.53 -34.97 -36.27
C ARG A 571 -9.61 -33.50 -35.86
N ALA A 572 -10.64 -33.10 -35.16
CA ALA A 572 -10.74 -31.75 -34.61
C ALA A 572 -9.97 -31.54 -33.29
N ARG A 573 -9.55 -32.63 -32.62
CA ARG A 573 -8.91 -32.53 -31.31
C ARG A 573 -7.60 -31.74 -31.40
N GLY A 574 -7.51 -30.63 -30.65
CA GLY A 574 -6.37 -29.73 -30.68
C GLY A 574 -6.18 -28.92 -31.97
N ALA A 575 -7.16 -29.02 -32.89
CA ALA A 575 -7.12 -28.29 -34.15
C ALA A 575 -7.35 -26.80 -33.96
N ALA A 576 -6.81 -26.00 -34.87
CA ALA A 576 -6.93 -24.54 -34.82
C ALA A 576 -8.37 -24.09 -35.06
N VAL A 577 -8.87 -23.21 -34.21
CA VAL A 577 -10.23 -22.68 -34.28
C VAL A 577 -10.21 -21.20 -34.65
N THR A 578 -11.06 -20.82 -35.61
CA THR A 578 -11.36 -19.43 -35.98
C THR A 578 -12.85 -19.18 -35.86
N SER A 579 -13.26 -17.93 -35.63
CA SER A 579 -14.68 -17.58 -35.49
C SER A 579 -14.93 -16.15 -35.92
N SER A 580 -16.19 -15.78 -36.18
CA SER A 580 -16.61 -14.40 -36.39
C SER A 580 -16.14 -13.50 -35.24
N ASP A 581 -16.33 -13.97 -34.02
CA ASP A 581 -15.90 -13.35 -32.76
C ASP A 581 -15.84 -14.41 -31.65
N SER A 582 -15.33 -14.01 -30.48
CA SER A 582 -15.28 -14.86 -29.27
C SER A 582 -15.01 -14.00 -28.06
N ILE A 583 -15.63 -14.32 -26.93
CA ILE A 583 -15.14 -13.83 -25.65
C ILE A 583 -13.96 -14.73 -25.25
N GLU A 584 -12.79 -14.12 -25.03
CA GLU A 584 -11.58 -14.84 -24.61
C GLU A 584 -11.42 -14.60 -23.11
N MET A 585 -11.99 -15.47 -22.30
CA MET A 585 -11.97 -15.37 -20.83
C MET A 585 -11.44 -16.69 -20.24
N ALA A 586 -10.14 -16.89 -20.39
CA ALA A 586 -9.47 -18.08 -19.89
C ALA A 586 -9.56 -18.16 -18.34
N PRO A 587 -9.68 -19.36 -17.75
CA PRO A 587 -9.78 -20.67 -18.44
C PRO A 587 -11.20 -21.03 -18.92
N ARG A 588 -12.19 -20.18 -18.64
CA ARG A 588 -13.62 -20.47 -18.77
C ARG A 588 -14.05 -20.54 -20.24
N TRP A 589 -13.82 -19.51 -21.03
CA TRP A 589 -14.26 -19.39 -22.43
C TRP A 589 -13.10 -19.04 -23.34
N GLY A 590 -13.07 -19.63 -24.53
CA GLY A 590 -12.09 -19.34 -25.57
C GLY A 590 -12.22 -20.26 -26.78
N ARG A 591 -11.69 -19.78 -27.93
CA ARG A 591 -11.73 -20.58 -29.17
C ARG A 591 -11.11 -21.96 -29.00
N GLN A 592 -9.94 -22.02 -28.34
CA GLN A 592 -9.19 -23.27 -28.16
C GLN A 592 -9.93 -24.31 -27.31
N ASN A 593 -10.85 -23.85 -26.45
CA ASN A 593 -11.68 -24.77 -25.65
C ASN A 593 -12.68 -25.58 -26.49
N LEU A 594 -12.97 -25.18 -27.72
CA LEU A 594 -13.91 -25.88 -28.60
C LEU A 594 -13.38 -27.23 -29.12
N THR A 595 -12.07 -27.45 -29.08
CA THR A 595 -11.40 -28.62 -29.64
C THR A 595 -10.43 -29.30 -28.68
N ASP A 596 -10.45 -28.93 -27.41
CA ASP A 596 -9.50 -29.43 -26.40
C ASP A 596 -9.85 -30.82 -25.86
N GLY A 597 -11.05 -31.31 -26.17
CA GLY A 597 -11.55 -32.61 -25.77
C GLY A 597 -12.11 -32.62 -24.34
N ILE A 598 -12.45 -31.49 -23.75
CA ILE A 598 -13.03 -31.38 -22.41
C ILE A 598 -14.49 -30.96 -22.53
N TYR A 599 -15.41 -31.87 -22.22
CA TYR A 599 -16.86 -31.64 -22.26
C TYR A 599 -17.63 -32.61 -21.34
N SER A 600 -18.83 -32.30 -20.93
CA SER A 600 -19.58 -32.96 -19.86
C SER A 600 -19.85 -34.48 -20.08
N ALA A 601 -19.83 -34.94 -21.31
CA ALA A 601 -20.08 -36.33 -21.64
C ALA A 601 -18.83 -37.24 -21.62
N ILE A 602 -17.67 -36.69 -21.23
CA ILE A 602 -16.47 -37.51 -21.05
C ILE A 602 -16.62 -38.33 -19.77
N THR A 603 -16.73 -39.63 -19.90
CA THR A 603 -16.46 -40.55 -18.79
C THR A 603 -14.95 -40.60 -18.60
N THR A 604 -14.44 -39.99 -17.52
CA THR A 604 -13.05 -40.18 -17.12
C THR A 604 -12.82 -41.63 -16.79
N ASP A 605 -12.08 -42.33 -17.67
CA ASP A 605 -11.72 -43.73 -17.43
C ASP A 605 -10.57 -43.80 -16.43
N ALA A 606 -10.91 -43.69 -15.14
CA ALA A 606 -9.92 -43.86 -14.04
C ALA A 606 -9.24 -45.23 -14.14
N ALA A 607 -9.93 -46.27 -14.65
CA ALA A 607 -9.36 -47.56 -14.90
C ALA A 607 -8.25 -47.55 -15.98
N SER A 608 -8.30 -46.63 -16.94
CA SER A 608 -7.26 -46.45 -17.96
C SER A 608 -5.97 -45.87 -17.34
N ALA A 609 -6.06 -44.88 -16.45
CA ALA A 609 -4.87 -44.31 -15.79
C ALA A 609 -4.19 -45.34 -14.85
N ASP A 610 -4.98 -46.15 -14.13
CA ASP A 610 -4.44 -47.20 -13.26
C ASP A 610 -3.80 -48.33 -14.06
N ALA A 611 -4.36 -48.68 -15.21
CA ALA A 611 -3.78 -49.68 -16.11
C ALA A 611 -2.44 -49.19 -16.70
N LEU A 612 -2.34 -47.90 -17.10
CA LEU A 612 -1.12 -47.28 -17.59
C LEU A 612 -0.05 -47.15 -16.50
N ARG A 613 -0.45 -46.87 -15.24
CA ARG A 613 0.50 -46.90 -14.09
C ARG A 613 1.05 -48.29 -13.84
N ALA A 614 0.20 -49.33 -13.95
CA ALA A 614 0.65 -50.72 -13.80
C ALA A 614 1.58 -51.12 -14.94
N GLU A 615 1.28 -50.73 -16.21
CA GLU A 615 2.17 -50.94 -17.34
C GLU A 615 3.51 -50.24 -17.20
N ARG A 616 3.50 -48.99 -16.71
CA ARG A 616 4.72 -48.26 -16.37
C ARG A 616 5.58 -48.97 -15.35
N GLU A 617 4.99 -49.43 -14.25
CA GLU A 617 5.73 -50.17 -13.21
C GLU A 617 6.27 -51.52 -13.73
N ALA A 618 5.50 -52.23 -14.55
CA ALA A 618 5.97 -53.46 -15.17
C ALA A 618 7.18 -53.21 -16.12
N LEU A 619 7.16 -52.12 -16.90
CA LEU A 619 8.30 -51.74 -17.71
C LEU A 619 9.53 -51.34 -16.84
N LEU A 620 9.32 -50.64 -15.74
CA LEU A 620 10.38 -50.27 -14.81
C LEU A 620 11.02 -51.50 -14.16
N ASP A 621 10.22 -52.52 -13.82
CA ASP A 621 10.74 -53.80 -13.34
C ASP A 621 11.55 -54.57 -14.37
N GLU A 622 11.28 -54.36 -15.68
CA GLU A 622 12.07 -54.93 -16.77
C GLU A 622 13.39 -54.21 -17.01
N VAL A 623 13.42 -52.86 -16.97
CA VAL A 623 14.56 -52.07 -17.41
C VAL A 623 15.49 -51.66 -16.28
N LEU A 624 15.03 -51.65 -15.01
CA LEU A 624 15.85 -51.31 -13.85
C LEU A 624 16.45 -52.56 -13.19
N ASP A 625 17.71 -52.52 -12.87
CA ASP A 625 18.35 -53.56 -12.05
C ASP A 625 17.87 -53.51 -10.60
N GLU A 626 18.16 -54.56 -9.83
CA GLU A 626 17.73 -54.67 -8.42
C GLU A 626 18.27 -53.52 -7.53
N ALA A 627 19.50 -53.02 -7.81
CA ALA A 627 20.10 -51.91 -7.06
C ALA A 627 19.34 -50.63 -7.31
N ALA A 628 19.01 -50.27 -8.55
CA ALA A 628 18.27 -49.09 -8.92
C ALA A 628 16.82 -49.12 -8.34
N ARG A 629 16.14 -50.27 -8.42
CA ARG A 629 14.83 -50.43 -7.79
C ARG A 629 14.84 -50.23 -6.29
N ARG A 630 15.85 -50.77 -5.62
CA ARG A 630 16.00 -50.58 -4.17
C ARG A 630 16.21 -49.12 -3.82
N VAL A 631 17.15 -48.42 -4.48
CA VAL A 631 17.40 -46.99 -4.25
C VAL A 631 16.13 -46.15 -4.43
N ARG A 632 15.37 -46.43 -5.50
CA ARG A 632 14.10 -45.76 -5.76
C ARG A 632 13.06 -46.01 -4.66
N ALA A 633 12.91 -47.25 -4.21
CA ALA A 633 11.99 -47.61 -3.12
C ALA A 633 12.40 -46.97 -1.78
N GLU A 634 13.71 -46.97 -1.43
CA GLU A 634 14.23 -46.34 -0.22
C GLU A 634 13.98 -44.82 -0.25
N HIS A 635 14.20 -44.20 -1.41
CA HIS A 635 13.95 -42.76 -1.63
C HIS A 635 12.45 -42.46 -1.50
N ALA A 636 11.56 -43.21 -2.14
CA ALA A 636 10.11 -43.03 -2.04
C ALA A 636 9.63 -43.16 -0.58
N ALA A 637 10.13 -44.15 0.15
CA ALA A 637 9.84 -44.32 1.57
C ALA A 637 10.36 -43.16 2.43
N ALA A 638 11.53 -42.60 2.11
CA ALA A 638 12.04 -41.41 2.80
C ALA A 638 11.16 -40.18 2.53
N ALA A 639 10.75 -39.98 1.29
CA ALA A 639 9.85 -38.88 0.91
C ALA A 639 8.49 -38.99 1.63
N THR A 640 7.92 -40.21 1.69
CA THR A 640 6.68 -40.45 2.42
C THR A 640 6.82 -40.14 3.92
N ARG A 641 7.85 -40.65 4.58
CA ARG A 641 8.10 -40.36 6.01
C ARG A 641 8.29 -38.85 6.26
N ASN A 642 8.98 -38.14 5.39
CA ASN A 642 9.17 -36.68 5.49
C ASN A 642 7.81 -35.95 5.33
N ALA A 643 6.99 -36.34 4.35
CA ALA A 643 5.66 -35.77 4.13
C ALA A 643 4.73 -36.02 5.33
N GLU A 644 4.73 -37.25 5.90
CA GLU A 644 3.98 -37.61 7.10
C GLU A 644 4.44 -36.78 8.31
N ALA A 645 5.75 -36.60 8.48
CA ALA A 645 6.29 -35.79 9.56
C ALA A 645 5.91 -34.30 9.42
N LEU A 646 5.88 -33.76 8.21
CA LEU A 646 5.38 -32.41 7.92
C LEU A 646 3.88 -32.27 8.21
N ALA A 647 3.09 -33.26 7.80
CA ALA A 647 1.64 -33.28 8.02
C ALA A 647 1.26 -33.42 9.50
N ALA A 648 2.11 -34.07 10.31
CA ALA A 648 1.92 -34.23 11.74
C ALA A 648 2.19 -32.96 12.55
N LEU A 649 2.87 -31.95 11.98
CA LEU A 649 3.06 -30.67 12.63
C LEU A 649 1.74 -29.86 12.68
N PRO A 650 1.53 -29.05 13.72
CA PRO A 650 0.40 -28.14 13.76
C PRO A 650 0.32 -27.27 12.49
N PRO A 651 -0.87 -26.91 12.01
CA PRO A 651 -1.00 -26.01 10.88
C PRO A 651 -0.35 -24.65 11.23
N PRO A 652 0.37 -24.03 10.29
CA PRO A 652 0.98 -22.73 10.54
C PRO A 652 -0.08 -21.65 10.70
N SER A 653 0.20 -20.67 11.56
CA SER A 653 -0.51 -19.40 11.60
C SER A 653 -0.23 -18.61 10.34
N ARG A 654 -1.06 -17.59 10.07
CA ARG A 654 -0.91 -16.72 8.89
C ARG A 654 -0.88 -15.26 9.30
N VAL A 655 -0.13 -14.45 8.57
CA VAL A 655 -0.16 -13.00 8.64
C VAL A 655 -0.22 -12.40 7.23
N TYR A 656 -1.09 -11.42 7.02
CA TYR A 656 -1.09 -10.67 5.77
C TYR A 656 0.15 -9.76 5.74
N ALA A 657 1.07 -10.07 4.87
CA ALA A 657 2.42 -9.50 4.91
C ALA A 657 3.06 -9.41 3.52
N ALA A 658 4.13 -8.65 3.45
CA ALA A 658 5.02 -8.62 2.29
C ALA A 658 5.78 -9.94 2.16
N THR A 659 5.74 -10.55 0.99
CA THR A 659 6.39 -11.83 0.72
C THR A 659 6.57 -12.07 -0.77
N VAL A 660 7.33 -13.12 -1.11
CA VAL A 660 7.34 -13.68 -2.47
C VAL A 660 6.12 -14.60 -2.61
N HIS A 661 5.28 -14.33 -3.60
CA HIS A 661 4.01 -15.02 -3.82
C HIS A 661 3.94 -15.61 -5.24
N THR A 662 3.31 -16.79 -5.39
CA THR A 662 3.18 -17.44 -6.70
C THR A 662 2.09 -16.83 -7.59
N GLY A 663 1.21 -16.03 -7.00
CA GLY A 663 0.09 -15.39 -7.71
C GLY A 663 -1.24 -16.13 -7.53
N SER A 664 -2.32 -15.41 -7.87
CA SER A 664 -3.70 -15.90 -7.90
C SER A 664 -4.47 -15.21 -9.03
N GLY A 665 -5.47 -15.85 -9.61
CA GLY A 665 -6.23 -15.29 -10.72
C GLY A 665 -5.34 -14.92 -11.94
N ALA A 666 -5.44 -13.68 -12.41
CA ALA A 666 -4.57 -13.15 -13.48
C ALA A 666 -3.20 -12.63 -12.94
N PHE A 667 -3.03 -12.58 -11.64
CA PHE A 667 -1.82 -12.11 -10.99
C PHE A 667 -0.70 -13.16 -11.05
N ARG A 668 0.41 -12.80 -11.67
CA ARG A 668 1.64 -13.60 -11.67
C ARG A 668 2.60 -13.05 -10.62
N GLY A 669 2.58 -13.65 -9.45
CA GLY A 669 3.56 -13.32 -8.41
C GLY A 669 4.98 -13.75 -8.80
N THR A 670 5.98 -13.10 -8.25
CA THR A 670 7.40 -13.43 -8.51
C THR A 670 7.79 -14.82 -8.04
N GLY A 671 7.03 -15.40 -7.10
CA GLY A 671 7.24 -16.76 -6.59
C GLY A 671 7.16 -17.86 -7.65
N ALA A 672 6.34 -17.68 -8.68
CA ALA A 672 6.28 -18.59 -9.81
C ALA A 672 7.61 -18.70 -10.60
N GLN A 673 8.47 -17.69 -10.46
CA GLN A 673 9.78 -17.59 -11.09
C GLN A 673 10.93 -17.64 -10.06
N GLY A 674 10.71 -18.28 -8.91
CA GLY A 674 11.72 -18.42 -7.85
C GLY A 674 12.02 -17.12 -7.08
N GLY A 675 11.13 -16.14 -7.10
CA GLY A 675 11.30 -14.87 -6.39
C GLY A 675 12.21 -13.87 -7.12
N GLN A 676 12.42 -14.05 -8.42
CA GLN A 676 13.22 -13.12 -9.23
C GLN A 676 12.61 -11.73 -9.23
N PRO A 677 13.37 -10.68 -8.91
CA PRO A 677 12.88 -9.32 -8.91
C PRO A 677 12.45 -8.86 -10.31
N ARG A 678 11.30 -8.19 -10.37
CA ARG A 678 10.84 -7.54 -11.61
C ARG A 678 11.82 -6.45 -12.05
N PRO A 679 12.07 -6.23 -13.36
CA PRO A 679 12.88 -5.10 -13.82
C PRO A 679 12.17 -3.78 -13.49
N ILE A 680 12.84 -2.91 -12.75
CA ILE A 680 12.36 -1.58 -12.43
C ILE A 680 13.09 -0.57 -13.30
N HIS A 681 12.35 0.19 -14.08
CA HIS A 681 12.88 1.23 -14.95
C HIS A 681 12.55 2.63 -14.42
N LEU A 682 13.43 3.58 -14.62
CA LEU A 682 13.10 4.99 -14.49
C LEU A 682 12.03 5.33 -15.52
N LEU A 683 10.88 5.79 -15.08
CA LEU A 683 9.75 6.09 -15.97
C LEU A 683 9.75 7.56 -16.36
N ALA A 684 9.83 7.86 -17.66
CA ALA A 684 9.73 9.23 -18.12
C ALA A 684 8.40 9.86 -17.68
N ARG A 685 8.47 10.94 -16.90
CA ARG A 685 7.29 11.62 -16.30
C ARG A 685 6.37 10.70 -15.48
N GLY A 686 6.92 9.64 -14.89
CA GLY A 686 6.14 8.67 -14.11
C GLY A 686 5.20 7.77 -14.94
N GLN A 687 5.35 7.73 -16.26
CA GLN A 687 4.46 6.97 -17.13
C GLN A 687 4.93 5.51 -17.28
N VAL A 688 4.11 4.57 -16.84
CA VAL A 688 4.41 3.12 -16.90
C VAL A 688 4.62 2.58 -18.32
N THR A 689 4.17 3.32 -19.33
CA THR A 689 4.34 3.00 -20.75
C THR A 689 5.61 3.59 -21.37
N MET A 690 6.39 4.37 -20.60
CA MET A 690 7.62 5.01 -21.07
C MET A 690 8.83 4.61 -20.21
N PRO A 691 9.21 3.32 -20.21
CA PRO A 691 10.37 2.84 -19.45
C PRO A 691 11.67 3.36 -20.05
N GLY A 692 12.53 3.94 -19.19
CA GLY A 692 13.88 4.37 -19.51
C GLY A 692 14.93 3.36 -19.04
N VAL A 693 15.98 3.85 -18.38
CA VAL A 693 17.09 3.02 -17.89
C VAL A 693 16.63 2.08 -16.77
N LEU A 694 17.23 0.89 -16.72
CA LEU A 694 17.02 -0.07 -15.64
C LEU A 694 17.67 0.46 -14.36
N MET A 695 16.94 0.36 -13.25
CA MET A 695 17.37 0.85 -11.94
C MET A 695 17.74 -0.30 -11.02
N GLN A 696 18.85 -0.15 -10.31
CA GLN A 696 19.28 -1.06 -9.26
C GLN A 696 18.82 -0.54 -7.89
N PRO A 697 18.65 -1.44 -6.88
CA PRO A 697 18.26 -1.04 -5.54
C PRO A 697 19.35 -0.18 -4.89
N ALA A 698 18.98 1.02 -4.48
CA ALA A 698 19.84 1.97 -3.79
C ALA A 698 19.02 2.88 -2.86
N ALA A 699 19.69 3.61 -1.99
CA ALA A 699 19.12 4.62 -1.13
C ALA A 699 19.21 6.03 -1.76
N ILE A 700 18.92 7.06 -0.98
CA ILE A 700 18.93 8.46 -1.41
C ILE A 700 20.37 8.95 -1.55
N ALA A 701 20.78 9.27 -2.77
CA ALA A 701 22.16 9.64 -3.13
C ALA A 701 22.64 10.91 -2.38
N ALA A 702 21.76 11.86 -2.08
CA ALA A 702 22.12 13.06 -1.32
C ALA A 702 22.70 12.78 0.07
N LEU A 703 22.41 11.64 0.67
CA LEU A 703 22.96 11.21 1.96
C LEU A 703 24.29 10.45 1.84
N ALA A 704 24.81 10.24 0.61
CA ALA A 704 26.07 9.53 0.40
C ALA A 704 27.29 10.08 1.15
N PRO A 705 27.39 11.40 1.45
CA PRO A 705 28.48 11.91 2.29
C PRO A 705 28.46 11.40 3.74
N LEU A 706 27.29 10.94 4.24
CA LEU A 706 27.12 10.43 5.60
C LEU A 706 27.15 8.91 5.66
N LEU A 707 26.50 8.25 4.72
CA LEU A 707 26.36 6.79 4.66
C LEU A 707 26.17 6.34 3.20
N PRO A 708 26.71 5.18 2.81
CA PRO A 708 26.63 4.71 1.44
C PRO A 708 25.17 4.65 0.94
N ALA A 709 24.89 5.25 -0.20
CA ALA A 709 23.60 5.15 -0.85
C ALA A 709 23.53 3.91 -1.75
N ASP A 710 24.63 3.51 -2.37
CA ASP A 710 24.75 2.25 -3.11
C ASP A 710 24.83 1.10 -2.10
N PHE A 711 23.94 0.13 -2.25
CA PHE A 711 23.88 -1.06 -1.40
C PHE A 711 24.95 -2.12 -1.77
N ALA A 712 25.70 -1.92 -2.85
CA ALA A 712 26.72 -2.85 -3.36
C ALA A 712 26.20 -4.29 -3.53
N LEU A 713 24.96 -4.43 -3.98
CA LEU A 713 24.31 -5.71 -4.23
C LEU A 713 24.64 -6.21 -5.65
N ALA A 714 24.68 -7.53 -5.81
CA ALA A 714 24.72 -8.13 -7.16
C ALA A 714 23.41 -7.82 -7.91
N ASP A 715 23.49 -7.79 -9.26
CA ASP A 715 22.32 -7.47 -10.10
C ASP A 715 21.15 -8.44 -9.88
N ASP A 716 21.46 -9.71 -9.59
CA ASP A 716 20.53 -10.79 -9.31
C ASP A 716 20.29 -11.01 -7.80
N ALA A 717 20.68 -10.04 -6.96
CA ALA A 717 20.52 -10.16 -5.50
C ALA A 717 19.08 -10.55 -5.13
N PRO A 718 18.91 -11.55 -4.26
CA PRO A 718 17.59 -12.00 -3.82
C PRO A 718 16.77 -10.87 -3.20
N GLU A 719 15.46 -10.98 -3.28
CA GLU A 719 14.49 -10.03 -2.74
C GLU A 719 14.79 -9.65 -1.28
N GLY A 720 15.03 -10.64 -0.42
CA GLY A 720 15.29 -10.39 1.00
C GLY A 720 16.54 -9.59 1.29
N GLU A 721 17.62 -9.77 0.49
CA GLU A 721 18.86 -9.01 0.64
C GLU A 721 18.67 -7.53 0.29
N ARG A 722 17.83 -7.22 -0.71
CA ARG A 722 17.47 -5.85 -1.09
C ARG A 722 16.77 -5.14 0.07
N ARG A 723 15.77 -5.78 0.68
CA ARG A 723 15.07 -5.23 1.87
C ARG A 723 16.02 -5.11 3.08
N ALA A 724 16.87 -6.12 3.31
CA ALA A 724 17.83 -6.09 4.42
C ALA A 724 18.84 -4.94 4.27
N ALA A 725 19.26 -4.60 3.06
CA ALA A 725 20.14 -3.47 2.80
C ALA A 725 19.45 -2.14 3.16
N LEU A 726 18.21 -1.94 2.72
CA LEU A 726 17.42 -0.76 3.11
C LEU A 726 17.21 -0.69 4.62
N ALA A 727 16.89 -1.81 5.27
CA ALA A 727 16.68 -1.87 6.72
C ALA A 727 17.95 -1.46 7.51
N ARG A 728 19.12 -1.91 7.07
CA ARG A 728 20.40 -1.52 7.66
C ARG A 728 20.71 -0.05 7.43
N TRP A 729 20.42 0.45 6.21
CA TRP A 729 20.62 1.86 5.88
C TRP A 729 19.75 2.77 6.75
N LEU A 730 18.45 2.45 6.90
CA LEU A 730 17.52 3.22 7.76
C LEU A 730 17.95 3.21 9.23
N THR A 731 18.59 2.15 9.71
CA THR A 731 18.99 1.98 11.11
C THR A 731 20.45 2.28 11.39
N ASP A 732 21.20 2.76 10.40
CA ASP A 732 22.59 3.18 10.60
C ASP A 732 22.65 4.32 11.63
N ALA A 733 23.61 4.27 12.53
CA ALA A 733 23.77 5.29 13.56
C ALA A 733 24.04 6.71 13.00
N ARG A 734 24.58 6.79 11.78
CA ARG A 734 24.84 8.04 11.07
C ARG A 734 23.61 8.60 10.35
N HIS A 735 22.51 7.84 10.26
CA HIS A 735 21.32 8.26 9.53
C HIS A 735 20.68 9.48 10.23
N PRO A 736 20.64 10.66 9.58
CA PRO A 736 20.26 11.88 10.27
C PRO A 736 18.77 12.00 10.55
N LEU A 737 17.94 11.34 9.74
CA LEU A 737 16.48 11.49 9.79
C LEU A 737 15.81 10.50 10.75
N THR A 738 16.19 9.23 10.72
CA THR A 738 15.48 8.15 11.45
C THR A 738 15.37 8.41 12.95
N TRP A 739 16.46 8.86 13.56
CA TRP A 739 16.52 9.09 14.99
C TRP A 739 15.79 10.39 15.39
N ARG A 740 15.86 11.44 14.56
CA ARG A 740 15.07 12.67 14.74
C ARG A 740 13.57 12.41 14.55
N SER A 741 13.20 11.59 13.57
CA SER A 741 11.81 11.27 13.26
C SER A 741 11.09 10.65 14.44
N ILE A 742 11.63 9.57 15.00
CA ILE A 742 10.96 8.87 16.11
C ILE A 742 10.86 9.72 17.38
N VAL A 743 11.90 10.44 17.76
CA VAL A 743 11.85 11.26 18.98
C VAL A 743 10.88 12.42 18.82
N ASN A 744 10.78 13.02 17.62
CA ASN A 744 9.79 14.05 17.32
C ASN A 744 8.36 13.52 17.36
N ARG A 745 8.10 12.27 16.89
CA ARG A 745 6.78 11.63 16.98
C ARG A 745 6.38 11.38 18.42
N VAL A 746 7.27 10.81 19.23
CA VAL A 746 7.00 10.56 20.65
C VAL A 746 6.76 11.87 21.40
N TRP A 747 7.56 12.90 21.10
CA TRP A 747 7.33 14.24 21.62
C TRP A 747 5.94 14.77 21.26
N GLN A 748 5.57 14.71 19.99
CA GLN A 748 4.26 15.19 19.51
C GLN A 748 3.09 14.56 20.27
N TYR A 749 3.13 13.25 20.46
CA TYR A 749 2.03 12.55 21.13
C TYR A 749 1.92 12.90 22.62
N HIS A 750 3.01 13.24 23.30
CA HIS A 750 2.97 13.70 24.69
C HIS A 750 2.60 15.16 24.84
N PHE A 751 3.09 16.01 23.94
CA PHE A 751 2.94 17.46 24.08
C PHE A 751 1.87 18.05 23.14
N GLY A 752 1.23 17.25 22.29
CA GLY A 752 0.20 17.66 21.33
C GLY A 752 0.75 18.35 20.07
N ARG A 753 2.05 18.65 20.04
CA ARG A 753 2.74 19.23 18.90
C ARG A 753 4.18 18.72 18.85
N GLY A 754 4.73 18.49 17.66
CA GLY A 754 6.14 18.11 17.48
C GLY A 754 7.10 19.29 17.75
N LEU A 755 8.34 19.00 18.06
CA LEU A 755 9.42 19.99 17.97
C LEU A 755 9.52 20.49 16.53
N VAL A 756 9.28 19.60 15.57
CA VAL A 756 8.97 19.91 14.17
C VAL A 756 7.50 19.58 13.95
N ASP A 757 6.69 20.56 13.59
CA ASP A 757 5.24 20.46 13.50
C ASP A 757 4.77 19.61 12.29
N THR A 758 5.59 19.50 11.24
CA THR A 758 5.36 18.66 10.07
C THR A 758 6.03 17.29 10.26
N THR A 759 5.41 16.43 11.06
CA THR A 759 6.05 15.21 11.56
C THR A 759 6.36 14.18 10.45
N ASN A 760 5.62 14.17 9.35
CA ASN A 760 5.89 13.32 8.18
C ASN A 760 6.77 14.00 7.11
N ASP A 761 7.14 15.27 7.30
CA ASP A 761 7.93 16.01 6.32
C ASP A 761 9.02 16.85 7.00
N PHE A 762 10.23 16.32 7.00
CA PHE A 762 11.46 17.00 7.43
C PHE A 762 12.22 17.60 6.25
N GLY A 763 11.66 17.52 5.05
CA GLY A 763 12.18 18.16 3.86
C GLY A 763 12.08 19.70 3.90
N ARG A 764 12.48 20.33 2.81
CA ARG A 764 12.51 21.81 2.70
C ARG A 764 11.11 22.45 2.64
N MET A 765 10.07 21.62 2.39
CA MET A 765 8.68 22.07 2.48
C MET A 765 8.13 21.95 3.89
N GLY A 766 8.74 21.15 4.72
CA GLY A 766 8.39 20.98 6.13
C GLY A 766 8.87 22.12 7.01
N GLY A 767 8.47 22.06 8.27
CA GLY A 767 8.82 23.02 9.31
C GLY A 767 10.28 22.93 9.74
N LYS A 768 10.73 23.99 10.41
CA LYS A 768 11.99 23.96 11.15
C LYS A 768 11.72 23.61 12.61
N PRO A 769 12.64 22.92 13.29
CA PRO A 769 12.47 22.63 14.70
C PRO A 769 12.43 23.90 15.56
N SER A 770 11.50 23.95 16.51
CA SER A 770 11.42 25.04 17.51
C SER A 770 12.62 25.02 18.44
N HIS A 771 13.14 23.84 18.73
CA HIS A 771 14.29 23.59 19.62
C HIS A 771 15.25 22.61 18.93
N PRO A 772 16.07 23.08 17.98
CA PRO A 772 16.93 22.19 17.17
C PRO A 772 17.94 21.41 18.01
N GLU A 773 18.54 22.06 19.00
CA GLU A 773 19.53 21.44 19.91
C GLU A 773 18.86 20.35 20.77
N LEU A 774 17.65 20.59 21.29
CA LEU A 774 16.89 19.58 22.04
C LEU A 774 16.55 18.38 21.15
N LEU A 775 16.13 18.60 19.90
CA LEU A 775 15.81 17.52 18.96
C LEU A 775 17.03 16.64 18.70
N ASP A 776 18.18 17.24 18.43
CA ASP A 776 19.42 16.51 18.18
C ASP A 776 19.92 15.80 19.45
N TRP A 777 19.83 16.46 20.60
CA TRP A 777 20.18 15.85 21.89
C TRP A 777 19.31 14.61 22.18
N LEU A 778 18.00 14.74 21.99
CA LEU A 778 17.06 13.62 22.16
C LEU A 778 17.35 12.47 21.18
N ALA A 779 17.61 12.80 19.91
CA ALA A 779 17.88 11.79 18.88
C ALA A 779 19.15 10.99 19.19
N VAL A 780 20.23 11.67 19.58
CA VAL A 780 21.49 10.99 19.95
C VAL A 780 21.36 10.25 21.29
N THR A 781 20.72 10.86 22.30
CA THR A 781 20.47 10.20 23.58
C THR A 781 19.62 8.96 23.42
N PHE A 782 18.54 9.02 22.63
CA PHE A 782 17.70 7.86 22.35
C PHE A 782 18.49 6.73 21.68
N ARG A 783 19.28 7.06 20.66
CA ARG A 783 20.09 6.09 19.93
C ARG A 783 21.17 5.45 20.80
N ASP A 784 21.98 6.29 21.49
CA ASP A 784 23.23 5.86 22.11
C ASP A 784 23.07 5.57 23.61
N ASP A 785 22.51 6.49 24.41
CA ASP A 785 22.43 6.32 25.87
C ASP A 785 21.26 5.39 26.25
N LEU A 786 20.10 5.54 25.59
CA LEU A 786 18.92 4.74 25.86
C LEU A 786 18.85 3.47 25.00
N GLN A 787 19.82 3.22 24.12
CA GLN A 787 19.91 2.02 23.29
C GLN A 787 18.62 1.76 22.46
N GLY A 788 17.92 2.83 22.08
CA GLY A 788 16.64 2.74 21.36
C GLY A 788 15.46 2.26 22.20
N SER A 789 15.55 2.29 23.53
CA SER A 789 14.45 1.99 24.44
C SER A 789 13.38 3.09 24.37
N ARG A 790 12.19 2.72 23.86
CA ARG A 790 11.07 3.64 23.78
C ARG A 790 10.53 3.98 25.17
N LYS A 791 10.45 2.99 26.09
CA LYS A 791 9.98 3.22 27.47
C LYS A 791 10.89 4.20 28.20
N ALA A 792 12.21 4.09 28.03
CA ALA A 792 13.15 5.02 28.62
C ALA A 792 12.99 6.46 28.06
N LEU A 793 12.72 6.60 26.76
CA LEU A 793 12.40 7.88 26.14
C LEU A 793 11.10 8.45 26.71
N HIS A 794 10.03 7.67 26.80
CA HIS A 794 8.77 8.09 27.41
C HIS A 794 8.99 8.57 28.84
N ARG A 795 9.71 7.78 29.65
CA ARG A 795 10.04 8.13 31.02
C ARG A 795 10.78 9.47 31.09
N LEU A 796 11.80 9.66 30.27
CA LEU A 796 12.57 10.92 30.19
C LEU A 796 11.67 12.13 29.92
N LEU A 797 10.74 12.00 28.96
CA LEU A 797 9.85 13.08 28.56
C LEU A 797 8.79 13.37 29.61
N VAL A 798 8.06 12.35 30.10
CA VAL A 798 6.94 12.59 31.02
C VAL A 798 7.37 12.96 32.45
N THR A 799 8.62 12.67 32.84
CA THR A 799 9.16 13.09 34.14
C THR A 799 9.78 14.49 34.11
N SER A 800 9.86 15.13 32.92
CA SER A 800 10.37 16.51 32.81
C SER A 800 9.39 17.51 33.44
N ALA A 801 9.92 18.61 33.97
CA ALA A 801 9.11 19.74 34.42
C ALA A 801 8.30 20.33 33.26
N THR A 802 8.85 20.29 32.05
CA THR A 802 8.18 20.70 30.81
C THR A 802 6.86 19.98 30.58
N TYR A 803 6.80 18.66 30.83
CA TYR A 803 5.56 17.88 30.72
C TYR A 803 4.59 18.11 31.90
N ARG A 804 5.15 18.30 33.08
CA ARG A 804 4.39 18.44 34.33
C ARG A 804 3.77 19.82 34.54
N GLN A 805 4.03 20.78 33.65
CA GLN A 805 3.44 22.12 33.70
C GLN A 805 1.91 22.10 33.71
N SER A 806 1.33 23.13 34.32
CA SER A 806 -0.08 23.47 34.17
C SER A 806 -0.39 23.92 32.73
N SER A 807 -1.59 23.61 32.25
CA SER A 807 -2.13 24.11 30.97
C SER A 807 -2.71 25.52 31.08
N ALA A 808 -2.77 26.09 32.29
CA ALA A 808 -3.35 27.40 32.54
C ALA A 808 -2.64 28.51 31.75
N ARG A 809 -3.43 29.44 31.22
CA ARG A 809 -2.96 30.58 30.39
C ARG A 809 -2.71 31.83 31.28
N ASN A 810 -1.88 31.66 32.31
CA ASN A 810 -1.67 32.68 33.33
C ASN A 810 -0.62 33.75 33.00
N ASN A 811 0.01 33.63 31.79
CA ASN A 811 0.98 34.61 31.32
C ASN A 811 0.46 35.32 30.06
N PRO A 812 -0.13 36.55 30.19
CA PRO A 812 -0.70 37.26 29.05
C PRO A 812 0.34 37.67 28.01
N GLU A 813 1.58 37.98 28.44
CA GLU A 813 2.65 38.36 27.53
C GLU A 813 3.11 37.17 26.65
N ALA A 814 3.35 36.01 27.27
CA ALA A 814 3.68 34.80 26.54
C ALA A 814 2.50 34.35 25.63
N GLN A 815 1.25 34.52 26.08
CA GLN A 815 0.08 34.24 25.25
C GLN A 815 0.00 35.16 24.02
N GLN A 816 0.44 36.40 24.13
CA GLN A 816 0.45 37.36 23.01
C GLN A 816 1.60 37.06 22.03
N GLN A 817 2.77 36.74 22.51
CA GLN A 817 3.98 36.56 21.68
C GLN A 817 4.09 35.14 21.12
N ASP A 818 3.63 34.09 21.84
CA ASP A 818 3.66 32.70 21.49
C ASP A 818 2.32 32.02 21.81
N ALA A 819 1.27 32.48 21.14
CA ALA A 819 -0.08 31.92 21.30
C ALA A 819 -0.11 30.41 20.98
N GLY A 820 0.71 29.94 20.05
CA GLY A 820 0.86 28.54 19.63
C GLY A 820 1.65 27.69 20.61
N ASN A 821 2.18 28.28 21.71
CA ASN A 821 3.02 27.59 22.69
C ASN A 821 4.19 26.82 22.09
N THR A 822 4.86 27.40 21.09
CA THR A 822 6.01 26.80 20.41
C THR A 822 7.26 26.76 21.27
N LEU A 823 7.31 27.60 22.31
CA LEU A 823 8.40 27.69 23.27
C LEU A 823 8.18 26.83 24.53
N TRP A 824 7.03 26.15 24.62
CA TRP A 824 6.69 25.24 25.72
C TRP A 824 6.64 25.92 27.11
N TRP A 825 6.12 27.17 27.18
CA TRP A 825 5.99 27.90 28.44
C TRP A 825 4.85 27.41 29.35
N ARG A 826 3.96 26.53 28.83
CA ARG A 826 2.89 25.80 29.55
C ARG A 826 2.66 24.43 28.92
N ALA A 827 1.87 23.58 29.57
CA ALA A 827 1.34 22.40 28.91
C ALA A 827 0.25 22.78 27.89
N ASN A 828 0.02 21.95 26.88
CA ASN A 828 -1.11 22.07 25.98
C ASN A 828 -2.27 21.23 26.49
N ALA A 829 -3.45 21.83 26.65
CA ALA A 829 -4.67 21.07 26.81
C ALA A 829 -4.99 20.36 25.48
N ARG A 830 -5.29 19.09 25.54
CA ARG A 830 -5.53 18.24 24.37
C ARG A 830 -6.86 17.52 24.47
N LYS A 831 -7.56 17.37 23.35
CA LYS A 831 -8.75 16.53 23.25
C LYS A 831 -8.35 15.05 23.25
N LEU A 832 -9.11 14.19 23.90
CA LEU A 832 -8.96 12.75 23.80
C LEU A 832 -9.23 12.29 22.36
N GLU A 833 -8.44 11.35 21.87
CA GLU A 833 -8.66 10.70 20.60
C GLU A 833 -9.92 9.80 20.63
N ALA A 834 -10.50 9.55 19.47
CA ALA A 834 -11.74 8.80 19.30
C ALA A 834 -11.78 7.47 20.07
N GLU A 835 -10.70 6.70 19.97
CA GLU A 835 -10.58 5.41 20.66
C GLU A 835 -10.45 5.58 22.17
N ALA A 836 -9.72 6.60 22.62
CA ALA A 836 -9.59 6.89 24.07
C ALA A 836 -10.93 7.34 24.64
N VAL A 837 -11.73 8.13 23.92
CA VAL A 837 -13.09 8.51 24.33
C VAL A 837 -13.97 7.26 24.46
N ARG A 838 -13.99 6.38 23.46
CA ARG A 838 -14.77 5.15 23.48
C ARG A 838 -14.35 4.22 24.63
N ASP A 839 -13.04 4.01 24.77
CA ASP A 839 -12.48 3.15 25.81
C ASP A 839 -12.73 3.74 27.22
N ALA A 840 -12.67 5.07 27.39
CA ALA A 840 -13.01 5.75 28.63
C ALA A 840 -14.50 5.58 28.99
N VAL A 841 -15.42 5.68 28.03
CA VAL A 841 -16.84 5.41 28.23
C VAL A 841 -17.06 3.99 28.74
N LEU A 842 -16.43 2.98 28.12
CA LEU A 842 -16.50 1.58 28.56
C LEU A 842 -15.86 1.37 29.94
N CYS A 843 -14.74 2.01 30.22
CA CYS A 843 -14.04 1.92 31.53
C CYS A 843 -14.92 2.47 32.67
N VAL A 844 -15.47 3.66 32.45
CA VAL A 844 -16.31 4.33 33.48
C VAL A 844 -17.63 3.62 33.70
N SER A 845 -18.23 3.05 32.64
CA SER A 845 -19.45 2.24 32.75
C SER A 845 -19.21 0.87 33.39
N GLY A 846 -17.93 0.43 33.51
CA GLY A 846 -17.57 -0.86 34.12
C GLY A 846 -17.72 -2.05 33.17
N THR A 847 -17.82 -1.81 31.86
CA THR A 847 -18.06 -2.85 30.84
C THR A 847 -16.86 -3.16 29.98
N LEU A 848 -15.73 -2.43 30.14
CA LEU A 848 -14.55 -2.60 29.31
C LEU A 848 -13.94 -4.00 29.46
N ASP A 849 -13.92 -4.75 28.36
CA ASP A 849 -13.17 -6.00 28.25
C ASP A 849 -11.70 -5.71 27.96
N LEU A 850 -10.83 -6.14 28.86
CA LEU A 850 -9.39 -5.96 28.81
C LEU A 850 -8.64 -7.14 28.16
N SER A 851 -9.33 -8.09 27.55
CA SER A 851 -8.68 -9.19 26.81
C SER A 851 -7.83 -8.66 25.66
N MET A 852 -6.60 -9.21 25.54
CA MET A 852 -5.60 -8.75 24.60
C MET A 852 -5.42 -9.73 23.45
N GLY A 853 -5.06 -9.17 22.28
CA GLY A 853 -4.63 -9.94 21.12
C GLY A 853 -5.73 -10.67 20.37
N GLY A 854 -5.34 -11.38 19.30
CA GLY A 854 -6.25 -12.16 18.49
C GLY A 854 -7.06 -11.36 17.47
N PRO A 855 -7.96 -12.01 16.73
CA PRO A 855 -8.79 -11.38 15.71
C PRO A 855 -9.55 -10.16 16.22
N GLY A 856 -9.75 -9.20 15.32
CA GLY A 856 -10.52 -7.99 15.61
C GLY A 856 -12.00 -8.29 15.83
N TRP A 857 -12.62 -7.55 16.79
CA TRP A 857 -14.06 -7.55 16.92
C TRP A 857 -14.73 -6.63 15.89
N GLN A 858 -15.96 -6.94 15.51
CA GLN A 858 -16.71 -6.25 14.46
C GLN A 858 -17.95 -5.60 15.03
N ASP A 859 -18.20 -4.34 14.65
CA ASP A 859 -19.38 -3.56 15.00
C ASP A 859 -20.24 -3.25 13.76
N PHE A 860 -20.30 -4.20 12.85
CA PHE A 860 -21.05 -4.11 11.60
C PHE A 860 -21.56 -5.50 11.16
N VAL A 861 -22.56 -5.51 10.31
CA VAL A 861 -23.02 -6.69 9.55
C VAL A 861 -22.45 -6.59 8.14
N VAL A 862 -21.85 -7.66 7.63
CA VAL A 862 -21.36 -7.70 6.26
C VAL A 862 -22.46 -8.17 5.32
N GLU A 863 -22.83 -7.32 4.36
CA GLU A 863 -23.65 -7.70 3.21
C GLU A 863 -22.71 -7.97 2.01
N GLN A 864 -22.94 -9.07 1.30
CA GLN A 864 -22.09 -9.49 0.17
C GLN A 864 -22.85 -9.30 -1.16
N PRO A 865 -23.00 -8.08 -1.69
CA PRO A 865 -23.51 -7.88 -3.04
C PRO A 865 -22.48 -8.33 -4.10
N GLU A 866 -22.87 -8.42 -5.38
CA GLU A 866 -22.05 -8.98 -6.47
C GLU A 866 -20.64 -8.36 -6.64
N HIS A 867 -20.44 -7.10 -6.24
CA HIS A 867 -19.18 -6.39 -6.53
C HIS A 867 -18.31 -6.16 -5.32
N SER A 868 -18.82 -5.54 -4.24
CA SER A 868 -18.01 -5.16 -3.08
C SER A 868 -18.77 -5.42 -1.77
N PRO A 869 -18.13 -5.90 -0.71
CA PRO A 869 -18.77 -6.03 0.60
C PRO A 869 -19.27 -4.68 1.11
N HIS A 870 -20.46 -4.67 1.71
CA HIS A 870 -20.99 -3.53 2.44
C HIS A 870 -20.92 -3.79 3.94
N TYR A 871 -20.32 -2.88 4.67
CA TYR A 871 -20.13 -2.97 6.12
C TYR A 871 -21.17 -2.12 6.84
N ARG A 872 -22.30 -2.73 7.22
CA ARG A 872 -23.50 -2.06 7.75
C ARG A 872 -23.41 -1.85 9.25
N TYR A 873 -22.87 -0.71 9.68
CA TYR A 873 -22.80 -0.31 11.10
C TYR A 873 -24.16 -0.06 11.72
N ASP A 874 -25.14 0.32 10.92
CA ASP A 874 -26.53 0.60 11.36
C ASP A 874 -27.30 -0.66 11.74
N LEU A 875 -26.85 -1.85 11.34
CA LEU A 875 -27.46 -3.13 11.65
C LEU A 875 -26.81 -3.83 12.86
N ALA A 876 -25.69 -3.32 13.36
CA ALA A 876 -25.03 -3.90 14.52
C ALA A 876 -25.77 -3.57 15.82
N ASP A 877 -25.81 -4.52 16.77
CA ASP A 877 -26.39 -4.29 18.10
C ASP A 877 -25.39 -3.51 18.98
N PRO A 878 -25.67 -2.27 19.39
CA PRO A 878 -24.79 -1.51 20.26
C PRO A 878 -24.67 -2.08 21.69
N ALA A 879 -25.54 -3.04 22.06
CA ALA A 879 -25.52 -3.71 23.35
C ALA A 879 -24.73 -5.03 23.34
N ASP A 880 -24.19 -5.45 22.22
CA ASP A 880 -23.42 -6.68 22.12
C ASP A 880 -22.09 -6.59 22.91
N PRO A 881 -21.91 -7.39 23.98
CA PRO A 881 -20.69 -7.38 24.79
C PRO A 881 -19.41 -7.77 24.01
N ALA A 882 -19.53 -8.51 22.91
CA ALA A 882 -18.39 -8.86 22.07
C ALA A 882 -17.68 -7.63 21.49
N THR A 883 -18.40 -6.50 21.41
CA THR A 883 -17.86 -5.21 20.93
C THR A 883 -17.23 -4.36 22.03
N TRP A 884 -17.25 -4.78 23.31
CA TRP A 884 -16.78 -3.96 24.42
C TRP A 884 -15.29 -4.09 24.75
N ARG A 885 -14.54 -4.78 23.93
CA ARG A 885 -13.08 -4.77 23.99
C ARG A 885 -12.51 -3.38 23.62
N ARG A 886 -11.26 -3.15 23.98
CA ARG A 886 -10.54 -1.93 23.58
C ARG A 886 -10.61 -1.67 22.10
N SER A 887 -10.70 -0.39 21.74
CA SER A 887 -10.85 0.07 20.35
C SER A 887 -9.69 -0.30 19.45
N ILE A 888 -8.48 -0.54 19.99
CA ILE A 888 -7.32 -1.02 19.23
C ILE A 888 -7.56 -2.40 18.58
N TYR A 889 -8.46 -3.20 19.13
CA TYR A 889 -8.83 -4.53 18.61
C TYR A 889 -10.07 -4.49 17.71
N ARG A 890 -10.57 -3.32 17.34
CA ARG A 890 -11.66 -3.21 16.36
C ARG A 890 -11.16 -3.60 14.96
N PHE A 891 -12.00 -4.32 14.21
CA PHE A 891 -11.76 -4.57 12.79
C PHE A 891 -11.88 -3.26 11.99
N VAL A 892 -10.81 -2.84 11.33
CA VAL A 892 -10.69 -1.53 10.67
C VAL A 892 -11.02 -1.66 9.18
N VAL A 893 -12.19 -1.14 8.79
CA VAL A 893 -12.64 -1.10 7.38
C VAL A 893 -12.18 0.20 6.73
N ARG A 894 -11.70 0.12 5.47
CA ARG A 894 -11.20 1.28 4.70
C ARG A 894 -12.29 2.03 3.96
N SER A 895 -13.17 1.32 3.25
CA SER A 895 -14.18 1.93 2.38
C SER A 895 -15.34 2.57 3.15
N GLN A 896 -15.61 2.10 4.36
CA GLN A 896 -16.72 2.55 5.18
C GLN A 896 -16.25 2.77 6.61
N MET A 897 -15.95 4.01 6.94
CA MET A 897 -15.43 4.37 8.26
C MET A 897 -16.54 4.28 9.34
N GLN A 898 -16.14 3.88 10.55
CA GLN A 898 -17.03 3.73 11.69
C GLN A 898 -17.59 5.10 12.15
N PRO A 899 -18.92 5.30 12.18
CA PRO A 899 -19.52 6.64 12.34
C PRO A 899 -19.18 7.34 13.66
N PHE A 900 -19.15 6.61 14.79
CA PHE A 900 -18.79 7.20 16.10
C PHE A 900 -17.34 7.68 16.12
N LEU A 901 -16.41 6.83 15.68
CA LEU A 901 -14.98 7.17 15.69
C LEU A 901 -14.67 8.31 14.70
N THR A 902 -15.31 8.30 13.52
CA THR A 902 -15.17 9.37 12.52
C THR A 902 -15.65 10.71 13.06
N ALA A 903 -16.76 10.72 13.84
CA ALA A 903 -17.22 11.95 14.47
C ALA A 903 -16.18 12.53 15.45
N PHE A 904 -15.28 11.71 16.00
CA PHE A 904 -14.21 12.10 16.91
C PHE A 904 -12.83 12.19 16.26
N ASP A 905 -12.78 12.39 14.94
CA ASP A 905 -11.54 12.61 14.17
C ASP A 905 -10.58 11.41 14.17
N CYS A 906 -11.11 10.17 14.11
CA CYS A 906 -10.22 9.00 13.93
C CYS A 906 -9.48 9.10 12.59
N ALA A 907 -8.28 8.52 12.53
CA ALA A 907 -7.49 8.49 11.31
C ALA A 907 -8.20 7.72 10.19
N ASP A 908 -8.03 8.19 8.95
CA ASP A 908 -8.43 7.45 7.75
C ASP A 908 -7.41 6.31 7.52
N PRO A 909 -7.83 5.04 7.56
CA PRO A 909 -6.93 3.91 7.40
C PRO A 909 -6.36 3.77 5.98
N SER A 910 -6.80 4.57 5.03
CA SER A 910 -6.25 4.62 3.66
C SER A 910 -5.10 5.62 3.52
N MET A 911 -4.87 6.46 4.54
CA MET A 911 -3.87 7.52 4.52
C MET A 911 -2.90 7.40 5.70
N ARG A 912 -1.62 7.65 5.46
CA ARG A 912 -0.61 7.75 6.52
C ARG A 912 -0.86 9.02 7.33
N THR A 913 -1.32 8.86 8.56
CA THR A 913 -1.68 9.97 9.43
C THR A 913 -0.62 10.14 10.52
N ASP A 914 0.10 11.25 10.48
CA ASP A 914 1.09 11.63 11.48
C ASP A 914 0.49 12.43 12.64
N ARG A 915 -0.57 13.18 12.37
CA ARG A 915 -1.33 13.96 13.32
C ARG A 915 -2.80 13.92 12.96
N ARG A 916 -3.63 13.63 13.93
CA ARG A 916 -5.08 13.69 13.79
C ARG A 916 -5.59 15.12 13.89
N ASN A 917 -6.72 15.39 13.26
CA ASN A 917 -7.46 16.62 13.50
C ASN A 917 -7.99 16.64 14.93
N GLU A 918 -8.06 17.84 15.53
CA GLU A 918 -8.64 18.08 16.85
C GLU A 918 -9.80 19.07 16.70
N CYS A 919 -10.87 18.63 16.03
CA CYS A 919 -12.03 19.46 15.84
C CYS A 919 -12.91 19.48 17.10
N LEU A 920 -13.49 20.65 17.39
CA LEU A 920 -14.62 20.78 18.33
C LEU A 920 -15.86 21.11 17.52
N SER A 921 -16.78 20.17 17.45
CA SER A 921 -17.96 20.34 16.63
C SER A 921 -19.25 20.00 17.39
N PRO A 922 -20.37 20.65 17.03
CA PRO A 922 -21.68 20.26 17.55
C PRO A 922 -22.03 18.81 17.26
N LEU A 923 -21.49 18.22 16.18
CA LEU A 923 -21.71 16.82 15.84
C LEU A 923 -21.14 15.87 16.90
N GLN A 924 -19.98 16.17 17.47
CA GLN A 924 -19.38 15.39 18.55
C GLN A 924 -20.29 15.38 19.80
N ALA A 925 -20.77 16.54 20.18
CA ALA A 925 -21.70 16.68 21.31
C ALA A 925 -23.02 15.94 21.04
N LEU A 926 -23.56 16.00 19.81
CA LEU A 926 -24.76 15.25 19.42
C LEU A 926 -24.50 13.74 19.37
N THR A 927 -23.32 13.31 18.95
CA THR A 927 -22.92 11.90 18.94
C THR A 927 -22.88 11.35 20.36
N LEU A 928 -22.23 12.02 21.32
CA LEU A 928 -22.24 11.61 22.73
C LEU A 928 -23.65 11.64 23.38
N ARG A 929 -24.54 12.41 22.80
CA ARG A 929 -25.92 12.49 23.32
C ARG A 929 -26.83 11.43 22.71
N ASN A 930 -26.68 11.04 21.44
CA ASN A 930 -27.70 10.29 20.71
C ASN A 930 -27.23 8.94 20.18
N ASN A 931 -25.92 8.68 20.14
CA ASN A 931 -25.41 7.43 19.61
C ASN A 931 -25.83 6.23 20.46
N GLY A 932 -26.27 5.14 19.82
CA GLY A 932 -26.78 3.93 20.48
C GLY A 932 -25.79 3.31 21.47
N PHE A 933 -24.50 3.28 21.12
CA PHE A 933 -23.45 2.81 22.03
C PHE A 933 -23.39 3.64 23.31
N VAL A 934 -23.43 4.98 23.21
CA VAL A 934 -23.39 5.86 24.40
C VAL A 934 -24.63 5.70 25.28
N LEU A 935 -25.80 5.52 24.68
CA LEU A 935 -27.06 5.30 25.42
C LEU A 935 -27.02 4.00 26.19
N VAL A 936 -26.55 2.91 25.60
CA VAL A 936 -26.35 1.63 26.27
C VAL A 936 -25.37 1.77 27.43
N GLN A 937 -24.20 2.38 27.16
CA GLN A 937 -23.17 2.54 28.19
C GLN A 937 -23.59 3.49 29.31
N ALA A 938 -24.38 4.53 29.07
CA ALA A 938 -24.95 5.38 30.12
C ALA A 938 -25.90 4.61 31.02
N THR A 939 -26.69 3.67 30.48
CA THR A 939 -27.55 2.78 31.24
C THR A 939 -26.75 1.82 32.13
N ARG A 940 -25.68 1.23 31.56
CA ARG A 940 -24.74 0.37 32.32
C ARG A 940 -24.03 1.14 33.41
N PHE A 941 -23.60 2.36 33.13
CA PHE A 941 -22.95 3.23 34.10
C PHE A 941 -23.90 3.57 35.27
N ALA A 942 -25.18 3.88 34.99
CA ALA A 942 -26.16 4.11 36.03
C ALA A 942 -26.39 2.85 36.88
N ALA A 943 -26.44 1.66 36.29
CA ALA A 943 -26.54 0.39 37.02
C ALA A 943 -25.35 0.16 37.95
N ARG A 944 -24.13 0.33 37.44
CA ARG A 944 -22.90 0.28 38.24
C ARG A 944 -22.93 1.21 39.44
N VAL A 945 -23.31 2.46 39.21
CA VAL A 945 -23.33 3.46 40.27
C VAL A 945 -24.41 3.13 41.32
N ALA A 946 -25.55 2.59 40.92
CA ALA A 946 -26.57 2.13 41.85
C ALA A 946 -26.10 0.96 42.73
N GLU A 947 -25.31 0.04 42.15
CA GLU A 947 -24.70 -1.07 42.89
C GLU A 947 -23.62 -0.57 43.88
N GLU A 948 -22.72 0.33 43.42
CA GLU A 948 -21.58 0.82 44.20
C GLU A 948 -21.99 1.82 45.31
N ALA A 949 -23.00 2.66 45.08
CA ALA A 949 -23.40 3.76 46.00
C ALA A 949 -24.77 3.58 46.68
N GLY A 950 -25.48 2.49 46.34
CA GLY A 950 -26.81 2.24 46.94
C GLY A 950 -27.91 3.16 46.36
N PRO A 951 -29.08 3.22 47.02
CA PRO A 951 -30.27 3.87 46.48
C PRO A 951 -30.30 5.40 46.63
N ASP A 952 -29.38 6.01 47.37
CA ASP A 952 -29.38 7.48 47.56
C ASP A 952 -28.90 8.21 46.29
N PRO A 953 -29.78 9.05 45.67
CA PRO A 953 -29.40 9.78 44.45
C PRO A 953 -28.20 10.70 44.65
N THR A 954 -27.97 11.22 45.84
CA THR A 954 -26.80 12.09 46.10
C THR A 954 -25.51 11.30 46.07
N ALA A 955 -25.49 10.15 46.76
CA ALA A 955 -24.35 9.24 46.74
C ALA A 955 -24.07 8.74 45.33
N GLN A 956 -25.11 8.39 44.53
CA GLN A 956 -24.98 7.97 43.15
C GLN A 956 -24.38 9.07 42.27
N VAL A 957 -24.84 10.30 42.34
CA VAL A 957 -24.31 11.44 41.59
C VAL A 957 -22.85 11.69 41.94
N VAL A 958 -22.48 11.69 43.22
CA VAL A 958 -21.11 11.87 43.67
C VAL A 958 -20.21 10.76 43.12
N ARG A 959 -20.67 9.49 43.18
CA ARG A 959 -19.89 8.34 42.66
C ARG A 959 -19.75 8.43 41.17
N ALA A 960 -20.80 8.70 40.41
CA ALA A 960 -20.74 8.86 38.95
C ALA A 960 -19.77 9.97 38.54
N PHE A 961 -19.85 11.10 39.19
CA PHE A 961 -18.97 12.24 38.89
C PHE A 961 -17.50 11.90 39.19
N ARG A 962 -17.22 11.22 40.29
CA ARG A 962 -15.85 10.79 40.63
C ARG A 962 -15.31 9.78 39.67
N LEU A 963 -16.12 8.82 39.19
CA LEU A 963 -15.72 7.83 38.17
C LEU A 963 -15.38 8.52 36.82
N ALA A 964 -16.17 9.50 36.40
CA ALA A 964 -16.00 10.17 35.11
C ALA A 964 -14.93 11.26 35.14
N MET A 965 -14.88 12.10 36.21
CA MET A 965 -14.03 13.29 36.26
C MET A 965 -12.80 13.14 37.17
N GLY A 966 -12.75 12.14 38.02
CA GLY A 966 -11.62 11.93 38.96
C GLY A 966 -11.62 12.88 40.18
N ARG A 967 -12.66 13.69 40.37
CA ARG A 967 -12.81 14.63 41.50
C ARG A 967 -14.21 14.58 42.08
N THR A 968 -14.37 15.09 43.28
CA THR A 968 -15.69 15.30 43.88
C THR A 968 -16.38 16.51 43.22
N PRO A 969 -17.68 16.41 42.88
CA PRO A 969 -18.42 17.56 42.37
C PRO A 969 -18.54 18.66 43.45
N SER A 970 -18.73 19.92 43.01
CA SER A 970 -19.09 21.00 43.93
C SER A 970 -20.46 20.80 44.55
N ALA A 971 -20.79 21.56 45.63
CA ALA A 971 -22.11 21.51 46.24
C ALA A 971 -23.21 21.88 45.21
N ASP A 972 -22.97 22.90 44.40
CA ASP A 972 -23.87 23.39 43.36
C ASP A 972 -24.06 22.36 42.24
N ASP A 973 -22.97 21.76 41.73
CA ASP A 973 -23.01 20.68 40.74
C ASP A 973 -23.81 19.49 41.30
N THR A 974 -23.51 19.12 42.54
CA THR A 974 -24.23 18.01 43.20
C THR A 974 -25.73 18.27 43.28
N ALA A 975 -26.12 19.45 43.72
CA ALA A 975 -27.53 19.83 43.82
C ALA A 975 -28.26 19.83 42.46
N ALA A 976 -27.59 20.41 41.44
CA ALA A 976 -28.13 20.46 40.07
C ALA A 976 -28.27 19.05 39.45
N LEU A 977 -27.24 18.20 39.58
CA LEU A 977 -27.25 16.83 39.03
C LEU A 977 -28.24 15.92 39.79
N VAL A 978 -28.39 16.06 41.09
CA VAL A 978 -29.40 15.33 41.86
C VAL A 978 -30.83 15.74 41.47
N ALA A 979 -31.08 17.05 41.26
CA ALA A 979 -32.36 17.52 40.75
C ALA A 979 -32.65 16.94 39.34
N TYR A 980 -31.65 16.95 38.48
CA TYR A 980 -31.75 16.36 37.16
C TYR A 980 -31.95 14.84 37.19
N ALA A 981 -31.27 14.11 38.07
CA ALA A 981 -31.46 12.67 38.27
C ALA A 981 -32.88 12.32 38.70
N LYS A 982 -33.49 13.10 39.64
CA LYS A 982 -34.87 12.91 40.08
C LYS A 982 -35.90 13.13 38.98
N GLN A 983 -35.63 14.02 38.04
CA GLN A 983 -36.53 14.33 36.93
C GLN A 983 -36.36 13.41 35.73
N HIS A 984 -35.12 13.04 35.38
CA HIS A 984 -34.79 12.38 34.13
C HIS A 984 -34.14 11.01 34.29
N GLY A 985 -33.84 10.59 35.51
CA GLY A 985 -33.17 9.32 35.82
C GLY A 985 -31.65 9.40 35.77
N MET A 986 -31.00 8.48 36.48
CA MET A 986 -29.54 8.45 36.64
C MET A 986 -28.79 8.17 35.30
N ALA A 987 -29.36 7.38 34.39
CA ALA A 987 -28.77 7.13 33.08
C ALA A 987 -28.58 8.42 32.26
N ASN A 988 -29.51 9.39 32.40
CA ASN A 988 -29.37 10.68 31.74
C ASN A 988 -28.29 11.57 32.39
N VAL A 989 -28.08 11.45 33.71
CA VAL A 989 -26.93 12.08 34.38
C VAL A 989 -25.61 11.49 33.82
N CYS A 990 -25.51 10.17 33.76
CA CYS A 990 -24.35 9.47 33.25
C CYS A 990 -24.03 9.90 31.78
N ARG A 991 -25.08 10.00 30.93
CA ARG A 991 -24.96 10.52 29.57
C ARG A 991 -24.48 11.96 29.52
N LEU A 992 -24.97 12.81 30.42
CA LEU A 992 -24.52 14.21 30.54
C LEU A 992 -23.04 14.29 30.90
N LEU A 993 -22.57 13.44 31.85
CA LEU A 993 -21.17 13.41 32.26
C LEU A 993 -20.25 13.06 31.10
N PHE A 994 -20.60 12.13 30.24
CA PHE A 994 -19.80 11.79 29.04
C PHE A 994 -19.65 12.96 28.07
N ASN A 995 -20.54 13.97 28.11
CA ASN A 995 -20.54 15.11 27.21
C ASN A 995 -19.91 16.37 27.84
N LEU A 996 -19.36 16.28 29.04
CA LEU A 996 -18.60 17.39 29.62
C LEU A 996 -17.21 17.51 29.02
N ASN A 997 -16.73 18.75 28.82
CA ASN A 997 -15.39 18.99 28.33
C ASN A 997 -14.33 18.34 29.25
N GLU A 998 -14.51 18.35 30.55
CA GLU A 998 -13.62 17.72 31.53
C GLU A 998 -13.46 16.20 31.29
N PHE A 999 -14.48 15.53 30.71
CA PHE A 999 -14.39 14.12 30.31
C PHE A 999 -13.54 13.95 29.04
N LEU A 1000 -13.66 14.89 28.10
CA LEU A 1000 -13.10 14.79 26.74
C LEU A 1000 -11.70 15.38 26.61
N PHE A 1001 -11.24 16.17 27.57
CA PHE A 1001 -9.95 16.84 27.50
C PHE A 1001 -8.98 16.35 28.58
N ILE A 1002 -7.70 16.45 28.24
CA ILE A 1002 -6.57 16.28 29.15
C ILE A 1002 -5.92 17.66 29.27
N ASP A 1003 -5.88 18.16 30.50
CA ASP A 1003 -5.23 19.44 30.85
C ASP A 1003 -3.76 19.24 31.21
#